data_16fd89ee4395d777b92a0035f15b3827
#
_entry.id   16fd89ee4395d777b92a0035f15b3827
#
_cell.length_a   1.000
_cell.length_b   1.000
_cell.length_c   1.000
_cell.angle_alpha   90.00
_cell.angle_beta   90.00
_cell.angle_gamma   90.00
#
_symmetry.space_group_name_H-M   'P 1'
#
loop_
_entity.id
_entity.type
_entity.pdbx_description
1 polymer ?
#
loop_
_entity_poly.entity_id
_entity_poly.type
_entity_poly.pdbx_seq_one_letter_code
_entity_poly.pdbx_strand_id
1 'polypeptide(L)'
;MSVKKRLSKIKIAKKTTSITKRIYLIFAVIVVLFSIIILRLAQMQILNKSFYDDKLNSSTTYKVTSSSPRGQIFDAAGNLLVSNNVKQVVAFTRSNTITAEEIKNLAKTLSTLVDFTETNVTTRQKKDYYLADSDTYAKVVKSLPNNQKYDNYGNNLTESKVYANAVKAVTDDEINYSEDELKLVYIFSQMNAASTFSTVNLTTGDLTDDQIAYITANRSKLSGISIATDWDRQTSTGSLSTLIGTVSSKQSGLPAEEAEEYLAKGYSMNDRVGTSYLEKAYEDDLQGTHTVREITTDKNGNVVSDDVTREGKSGKNLKLTVNSDFQLGVENILNQYYGASIAAGFATYSEGAYAVALNPKTGAILAMAGLSHETGSSTTTLDALGTINDLFVPGSVVKAATISSGWENNAISGNQVIADQSINLAGSPAIKSWFTGSGATNITAVQALEYSSNTYMVQVALKMMGQEYYSGMALATTGTKKAMEELRATYAEYGLGTSTGMDLPETTTGYLSEDYSPFNVLTEAFGQYDSYTPMQLAQYAATVANGGNRVAPHIVDSIYDNDGTTGLGILSKTIETNVLNKVNISSSDMALLQQGFYQVVNSTSGYATGTHMRGNVTIAGKTGTAETYAIDANGNAVTTVNLSVLAYDYSKNDDSKIAVAVIIPHLTSDDNHPNQLIARDIINLYMSTYANK
;
A
#
# COMPACT_ATOMS: atom_id res chain seq x y z
N MET A 1 -39.06 -18.47 75.62
CA MET A 1 -39.36 -18.02 74.22
C MET A 1 -39.43 -16.47 74.07
N SER A 2 -39.22 -15.70 75.13
CA SER A 2 -39.42 -14.24 75.10
C SER A 2 -38.16 -13.41 74.82
N VAL A 3 -36.93 -13.84 75.12
CA VAL A 3 -35.69 -13.06 75.02
C VAL A 3 -35.13 -13.00 73.59
N LYS A 4 -35.29 -14.06 72.78
CA LYS A 4 -34.83 -14.08 71.37
C LYS A 4 -35.66 -13.19 70.42
N LYS A 5 -36.94 -12.98 70.71
CA LYS A 5 -37.79 -12.04 69.94
C LYS A 5 -37.45 -10.56 70.19
N ARG A 6 -36.95 -10.20 71.36
CA ARG A 6 -36.53 -8.81 71.67
C ARG A 6 -35.20 -8.43 71.01
N LEU A 7 -34.25 -9.40 70.97
CA LEU A 7 -32.94 -9.16 70.31
C LEU A 7 -33.04 -9.05 68.78
N SER A 8 -33.95 -9.78 68.14
CA SER A 8 -34.19 -9.67 66.71
C SER A 8 -34.82 -8.34 66.31
N LYS A 9 -35.75 -7.81 67.12
CA LYS A 9 -36.37 -6.48 66.87
C LYS A 9 -35.34 -5.34 67.04
N ILE A 10 -34.39 -5.41 68.00
CA ILE A 10 -33.36 -4.40 68.19
C ILE A 10 -32.31 -4.44 67.06
N LYS A 11 -31.98 -5.60 66.49
CA LYS A 11 -31.09 -5.71 65.33
C LYS A 11 -31.73 -5.21 64.05
N ILE A 12 -33.01 -5.44 63.85
CA ILE A 12 -33.77 -4.95 62.67
C ILE A 12 -33.92 -3.41 62.73
N ALA A 13 -34.21 -2.87 63.89
CA ALA A 13 -34.32 -1.39 64.08
C ALA A 13 -32.97 -0.69 63.87
N LYS A 14 -31.84 -1.23 64.32
CA LYS A 14 -30.49 -0.69 64.05
C LYS A 14 -30.09 -0.76 62.57
N LYS A 15 -30.52 -1.80 61.84
CA LYS A 15 -30.19 -1.97 60.43
C LYS A 15 -31.03 -1.00 59.55
N THR A 16 -32.31 -0.79 59.88
CA THR A 16 -33.18 0.18 59.15
C THR A 16 -32.73 1.63 59.38
N THR A 17 -32.35 2.02 60.61
CA THR A 17 -31.83 3.36 60.88
C THR A 17 -30.49 3.62 60.15
N SER A 18 -29.66 2.60 59.95
CA SER A 18 -28.40 2.75 59.18
C SER A 18 -28.65 2.94 57.70
N ILE A 19 -29.63 2.25 57.10
CA ILE A 19 -30.00 2.38 55.68
C ILE A 19 -30.64 3.74 55.45
N THR A 20 -31.54 4.16 56.31
CA THR A 20 -32.18 5.48 56.24
C THR A 20 -31.16 6.62 56.33
N LYS A 21 -30.16 6.50 57.21
CA LYS A 21 -29.05 7.48 57.28
C LYS A 21 -28.21 7.53 56.00
N ARG A 22 -27.96 6.43 55.36
CA ARG A 22 -27.24 6.38 54.07
C ARG A 22 -28.05 7.02 52.94
N ILE A 23 -29.37 6.77 52.90
CA ILE A 23 -30.28 7.39 51.93
C ILE A 23 -30.31 8.93 52.14
N TYR A 24 -30.42 9.41 53.40
CA TYR A 24 -30.34 10.84 53.67
C TYR A 24 -28.99 11.45 53.32
N LEU A 25 -27.89 10.72 53.51
CA LEU A 25 -26.56 11.18 53.09
C LEU A 25 -26.46 11.32 51.58
N ILE A 26 -26.94 10.33 50.82
CA ILE A 26 -26.98 10.40 49.35
C ILE A 26 -27.89 11.56 48.88
N PHE A 27 -29.05 11.70 49.49
CA PHE A 27 -29.95 12.79 49.18
C PHE A 27 -29.32 14.16 49.48
N ALA A 28 -28.62 14.30 50.61
CA ALA A 28 -27.89 15.52 50.95
C ALA A 28 -26.80 15.83 49.93
N VAL A 29 -26.03 14.81 49.46
CA VAL A 29 -25.02 14.99 48.40
C VAL A 29 -25.67 15.43 47.09
N ILE A 30 -26.79 14.84 46.71
CA ILE A 30 -27.53 15.24 45.50
C ILE A 30 -28.02 16.69 45.62
N VAL A 31 -28.59 17.07 46.75
CA VAL A 31 -29.04 18.47 47.02
C VAL A 31 -27.89 19.46 46.97
N VAL A 32 -26.71 19.10 47.52
CA VAL A 32 -25.51 19.93 47.45
C VAL A 32 -25.04 20.09 46.00
N LEU A 33 -24.98 19.01 45.24
CA LEU A 33 -24.60 19.06 43.81
C LEU A 33 -25.59 19.90 42.99
N PHE A 34 -26.87 19.72 43.22
CA PHE A 34 -27.91 20.54 42.58
C PHE A 34 -27.80 22.02 42.94
N SER A 35 -27.52 22.32 44.23
CA SER A 35 -27.30 23.69 44.68
C SER A 35 -26.08 24.33 44.05
N ILE A 36 -24.98 23.57 43.86
CA ILE A 36 -23.79 24.04 43.16
C ILE A 36 -24.11 24.35 41.67
N ILE A 37 -24.90 23.52 41.01
CA ILE A 37 -25.32 23.75 39.62
C ILE A 37 -26.20 25.00 39.54
N ILE A 38 -27.17 25.17 40.45
CA ILE A 38 -28.05 26.35 40.49
C ILE A 38 -27.24 27.61 40.77
N LEU A 39 -26.31 27.59 41.72
CA LEU A 39 -25.44 28.72 42.02
C LEU A 39 -24.56 29.08 40.81
N ARG A 40 -24.06 28.08 40.11
CA ARG A 40 -23.25 28.26 38.86
C ARG A 40 -24.11 28.88 37.76
N LEU A 41 -25.34 28.37 37.56
CA LEU A 41 -26.29 28.95 36.61
C LEU A 41 -26.67 30.40 36.98
N ALA A 42 -26.93 30.69 38.25
CA ALA A 42 -27.20 32.06 38.73
C ALA A 42 -25.99 32.98 38.53
N GLN A 43 -24.78 32.48 38.79
CA GLN A 43 -23.55 33.23 38.50
C GLN A 43 -23.43 33.58 37.03
N MET A 44 -23.70 32.63 36.13
CA MET A 44 -23.63 32.84 34.68
C MET A 44 -24.75 33.78 34.17
N GLN A 45 -25.98 33.58 34.64
CA GLN A 45 -27.16 34.29 34.12
C GLN A 45 -27.46 35.64 34.79
N ILE A 46 -26.98 35.87 36.02
CA ILE A 46 -27.29 37.09 36.76
C ILE A 46 -26.03 37.93 36.97
N LEU A 47 -24.98 37.36 37.55
CA LEU A 47 -23.77 38.13 37.89
C LEU A 47 -22.88 38.42 36.69
N ASN A 48 -22.78 37.47 35.77
CA ASN A 48 -21.95 37.62 34.58
C ASN A 48 -22.79 37.77 33.31
N LYS A 49 -24.05 38.14 33.41
CA LYS A 49 -24.96 38.26 32.28
C LYS A 49 -24.40 39.16 31.18
N SER A 50 -23.89 40.33 31.51
CA SER A 50 -23.29 41.26 30.55
C SER A 50 -22.10 40.61 29.81
N PHE A 51 -21.23 39.89 30.52
CA PHE A 51 -20.10 39.22 29.95
C PHE A 51 -20.53 38.12 28.93
N TYR A 52 -21.56 37.33 29.26
CA TYR A 52 -22.07 36.32 28.35
C TYR A 52 -22.93 36.93 27.23
N ASP A 53 -23.67 37.99 27.50
CA ASP A 53 -24.40 38.76 26.48
C ASP A 53 -23.43 39.45 25.52
N ASP A 54 -22.33 40.02 26.01
CA ASP A 54 -21.26 40.61 25.20
C ASP A 54 -20.55 39.53 24.36
N LYS A 55 -20.34 38.34 24.92
CA LYS A 55 -19.76 37.21 24.23
C LYS A 55 -20.70 36.61 23.19
N LEU A 56 -22.01 36.61 23.42
CA LEU A 56 -23.04 36.24 22.45
C LEU A 56 -23.24 37.29 21.36
N ASN A 57 -23.00 38.57 21.68
CA ASN A 57 -23.10 39.68 20.74
C ASN A 57 -21.77 40.05 20.10
N SER A 58 -20.65 39.44 20.52
CA SER A 58 -19.33 39.69 19.94
C SER A 58 -19.22 38.97 18.59
N SER A 59 -18.38 39.51 17.72
CA SER A 59 -17.95 38.84 16.51
C SER A 59 -17.33 37.45 16.80
N THR A 60 -17.69 36.45 16.01
CA THR A 60 -17.13 35.12 16.15
C THR A 60 -16.02 34.96 15.11
N THR A 61 -14.80 34.65 15.57
CA THR A 61 -13.69 34.34 14.72
C THR A 61 -13.51 32.82 14.66
N TYR A 62 -13.42 32.25 13.46
CA TYR A 62 -13.14 30.84 13.24
C TYR A 62 -12.08 30.66 12.15
N LYS A 63 -11.38 29.53 12.23
CA LYS A 63 -10.33 29.19 11.27
C LYS A 63 -10.88 28.27 10.20
N VAL A 64 -10.57 28.61 8.96
CA VAL A 64 -10.86 27.80 7.79
C VAL A 64 -9.55 27.34 7.19
N THR A 65 -9.43 26.04 6.90
CA THR A 65 -8.26 25.46 6.26
C THR A 65 -8.60 25.03 4.84
N SER A 66 -7.67 25.22 3.93
CA SER A 66 -7.74 24.66 2.58
C SER A 66 -6.45 23.91 2.26
N SER A 67 -6.55 22.74 1.64
CA SER A 67 -5.39 21.92 1.28
C SER A 67 -4.61 22.55 0.12
N SER A 68 -3.27 22.44 0.18
CA SER A 68 -2.40 22.77 -0.94
C SER A 68 -2.16 21.56 -1.85
N PRO A 69 -1.71 21.75 -3.09
CA PRO A 69 -1.37 20.63 -3.98
C PRO A 69 -0.32 19.70 -3.39
N ARG A 70 -0.43 18.42 -3.70
CA ARG A 70 0.58 17.42 -3.32
C ARG A 70 1.88 17.62 -4.10
N GLY A 71 2.97 17.08 -3.56
CA GLY A 71 4.23 17.00 -4.25
C GLY A 71 4.12 16.22 -5.58
N GLN A 72 4.97 16.54 -6.52
CA GLN A 72 5.07 15.85 -7.81
C GLN A 72 6.02 14.66 -7.68
N ILE A 73 5.91 13.69 -8.61
CA ILE A 73 6.77 12.52 -8.66
C ILE A 73 7.46 12.48 -10.01
N PHE A 74 8.78 12.34 -10.00
CA PHE A 74 9.64 12.32 -11.17
C PHE A 74 10.40 10.99 -11.26
N ASP A 75 10.71 10.55 -12.46
CA ASP A 75 11.61 9.41 -12.67
C ASP A 75 13.09 9.78 -12.42
N ALA A 76 13.98 8.79 -12.55
CA ALA A 76 15.42 8.98 -12.37
C ALA A 76 16.04 9.98 -13.36
N ALA A 77 15.45 10.15 -14.53
CA ALA A 77 15.90 11.13 -15.54
C ALA A 77 15.33 12.54 -15.31
N GLY A 78 14.39 12.70 -14.37
CA GLY A 78 13.68 13.96 -14.12
C GLY A 78 12.43 14.14 -14.97
N ASN A 79 11.92 13.10 -15.62
CA ASN A 79 10.65 13.15 -16.31
C ASN A 79 9.49 13.11 -15.31
N LEU A 80 8.48 13.94 -15.53
CA LEU A 80 7.32 14.03 -14.65
C LEU A 80 6.40 12.82 -14.83
N LEU A 81 6.19 12.07 -13.75
CA LEU A 81 5.29 10.90 -13.69
C LEU A 81 3.94 11.24 -13.09
N VAL A 82 3.94 12.06 -12.04
CA VAL A 82 2.71 12.44 -11.33
C VAL A 82 2.71 13.93 -11.06
N SER A 83 1.65 14.57 -11.48
CA SER A 83 1.42 16.00 -11.32
C SER A 83 0.08 16.28 -10.65
N ASN A 84 -0.22 17.56 -10.49
CA ASN A 84 -1.54 18.02 -10.08
C ASN A 84 -2.08 18.96 -11.16
N ASN A 85 -3.31 18.74 -11.58
CA ASN A 85 -4.08 19.74 -12.33
C ASN A 85 -4.68 20.70 -11.31
N VAL A 86 -4.05 21.85 -11.14
CA VAL A 86 -4.46 22.87 -10.17
C VAL A 86 -5.47 23.80 -10.83
N LYS A 87 -6.60 24.02 -10.18
CA LYS A 87 -7.70 24.85 -10.70
C LYS A 87 -8.29 25.75 -9.63
N GLN A 88 -8.85 26.87 -10.05
CA GLN A 88 -9.64 27.74 -9.19
C GLN A 88 -11.09 27.25 -9.18
N VAL A 89 -11.67 27.14 -8.00
CA VAL A 89 -13.03 26.61 -7.80
C VAL A 89 -13.83 27.50 -6.86
N VAL A 90 -15.15 27.43 -6.96
CA VAL A 90 -16.04 28.03 -5.97
C VAL A 90 -16.00 27.20 -4.70
N ALA A 91 -15.74 27.84 -3.59
CA ALA A 91 -15.80 27.23 -2.27
C ALA A 91 -16.93 27.85 -1.43
N PHE A 92 -17.59 27.02 -0.66
CA PHE A 92 -18.63 27.44 0.31
C PHE A 92 -18.22 27.09 1.71
N THR A 93 -18.20 28.11 2.58
CA THR A 93 -18.02 27.94 4.04
C THR A 93 -19.35 28.13 4.74
N ARG A 94 -19.82 27.08 5.42
CA ARG A 94 -21.12 27.13 6.11
C ARG A 94 -21.04 27.96 7.39
N SER A 95 -21.84 29.02 7.49
CA SER A 95 -22.03 29.75 8.75
C SER A 95 -22.99 28.98 9.68
N ASN A 96 -22.99 29.35 10.96
CA ASN A 96 -23.93 28.79 11.95
C ASN A 96 -25.35 29.31 11.82
N THR A 97 -25.60 30.35 11.05
CA THR A 97 -26.90 31.01 10.87
C THR A 97 -27.60 30.71 9.58
N ILE A 98 -26.88 30.21 8.53
CA ILE A 98 -27.45 29.98 7.21
C ILE A 98 -28.46 28.83 7.24
N THR A 99 -29.64 29.07 6.72
CA THR A 99 -30.74 28.09 6.62
C THR A 99 -30.64 27.27 5.34
N ALA A 100 -31.37 26.13 5.29
CA ALA A 100 -31.45 25.31 4.08
C ALA A 100 -32.08 26.06 2.90
N GLU A 101 -33.05 26.94 3.17
CA GLU A 101 -33.70 27.77 2.14
C GLU A 101 -32.72 28.81 1.57
N GLU A 102 -31.92 29.46 2.40
CA GLU A 102 -30.88 30.39 1.96
C GLU A 102 -29.82 29.67 1.12
N ILE A 103 -29.41 28.46 1.53
CA ILE A 103 -28.48 27.61 0.73
C ILE A 103 -29.10 27.28 -0.63
N LYS A 104 -30.39 26.92 -0.67
CA LYS A 104 -31.11 26.65 -1.93
C LYS A 104 -31.13 27.87 -2.86
N ASN A 105 -31.38 29.05 -2.31
CA ASN A 105 -31.39 30.30 -3.07
C ASN A 105 -29.98 30.68 -3.55
N LEU A 106 -28.96 30.44 -2.71
CA LEU A 106 -27.56 30.64 -3.07
C LEU A 106 -27.14 29.70 -4.21
N ALA A 107 -27.57 28.42 -4.16
CA ALA A 107 -27.32 27.45 -5.24
C ALA A 107 -27.91 27.95 -6.58
N LYS A 108 -29.16 28.47 -6.58
CA LYS A 108 -29.78 29.06 -7.75
C LYS A 108 -28.99 30.27 -8.29
N THR A 109 -28.51 31.13 -7.40
CA THR A 109 -27.71 32.28 -7.80
C THR A 109 -26.38 31.85 -8.41
N LEU A 110 -25.69 30.89 -7.80
CA LEU A 110 -24.41 30.37 -8.30
C LEU A 110 -24.55 29.71 -9.67
N SER A 111 -25.64 28.96 -9.92
CA SER A 111 -25.85 28.31 -11.21
C SER A 111 -26.06 29.28 -12.39
N THR A 112 -26.34 30.56 -12.12
CA THR A 112 -26.38 31.60 -13.15
C THR A 112 -25.00 32.20 -13.46
N LEU A 113 -24.03 31.95 -12.58
CA LEU A 113 -22.68 32.54 -12.64
C LEU A 113 -21.62 31.55 -13.10
N VAL A 114 -21.80 30.31 -12.71
CA VAL A 114 -20.83 29.21 -12.93
C VAL A 114 -21.57 28.00 -13.50
N ASP A 115 -21.01 27.39 -14.52
CA ASP A 115 -21.56 26.17 -15.11
C ASP A 115 -21.15 24.96 -14.27
N PHE A 116 -22.15 24.26 -13.71
CA PHE A 116 -22.00 23.03 -12.96
C PHE A 116 -22.46 21.86 -13.83
N THR A 117 -21.64 20.82 -13.90
CA THR A 117 -21.86 19.68 -14.79
C THR A 117 -22.41 18.44 -14.07
N GLU A 118 -22.23 18.34 -12.76
CA GLU A 118 -22.59 17.17 -11.98
C GLU A 118 -24.11 17.07 -11.75
N THR A 119 -24.67 15.90 -12.07
CA THR A 119 -26.09 15.58 -11.93
C THR A 119 -26.37 14.32 -11.10
N ASN A 120 -25.30 13.63 -10.66
CA ASN A 120 -25.43 12.41 -9.90
C ASN A 120 -25.85 12.69 -8.45
N VAL A 121 -27.15 12.54 -8.16
CA VAL A 121 -27.74 12.80 -6.85
C VAL A 121 -28.63 11.64 -6.39
N THR A 122 -28.62 11.38 -5.10
CA THR A 122 -29.47 10.35 -4.49
C THR A 122 -30.92 10.82 -4.33
N THR A 123 -31.85 9.90 -4.20
CA THR A 123 -33.27 10.19 -3.85
C THR A 123 -33.36 11.00 -2.56
N ARG A 124 -32.50 10.74 -1.57
CA ARG A 124 -32.47 11.49 -0.32
C ARG A 124 -32.10 12.96 -0.56
N GLN A 125 -31.08 13.26 -1.36
CA GLN A 125 -30.66 14.61 -1.68
C GLN A 125 -31.76 15.38 -2.44
N LYS A 126 -32.48 14.72 -3.35
CA LYS A 126 -33.64 15.31 -4.03
C LYS A 126 -34.74 15.72 -3.06
N LYS A 127 -35.06 14.85 -2.08
CA LYS A 127 -36.06 15.13 -1.05
C LYS A 127 -35.63 16.25 -0.10
N ASP A 128 -34.36 16.30 0.28
CA ASP A 128 -33.81 17.35 1.11
C ASP A 128 -33.86 18.72 0.37
N TYR A 129 -33.57 18.76 -0.94
CA TYR A 129 -33.71 19.96 -1.78
C TYR A 129 -35.16 20.42 -1.89
N TYR A 130 -36.12 19.48 -2.04
CA TYR A 130 -37.55 19.79 -2.06
C TYR A 130 -38.01 20.42 -0.76
N LEU A 131 -37.64 19.85 0.38
CA LEU A 131 -38.01 20.30 1.71
C LEU A 131 -37.21 21.51 2.22
N ALA A 132 -36.17 21.96 1.50
CA ALA A 132 -35.37 23.12 1.90
C ALA A 132 -36.18 24.44 1.84
N ASP A 133 -37.24 24.50 1.06
CA ASP A 133 -38.17 25.62 1.00
C ASP A 133 -39.11 25.57 2.22
N SER A 134 -39.15 26.62 3.02
CA SER A 134 -39.89 26.69 4.29
C SER A 134 -41.39 26.49 4.11
N ASP A 135 -42.00 27.05 3.05
CA ASP A 135 -43.41 26.91 2.77
C ASP A 135 -43.76 25.48 2.36
N THR A 136 -42.92 24.87 1.53
CA THR A 136 -43.05 23.48 1.09
C THR A 136 -42.92 22.52 2.28
N TYR A 137 -41.91 22.71 3.13
CA TYR A 137 -41.75 21.93 4.37
C TYR A 137 -42.97 22.04 5.28
N ALA A 138 -43.46 23.27 5.51
CA ALA A 138 -44.66 23.50 6.33
C ALA A 138 -45.91 22.80 5.78
N LYS A 139 -46.10 22.78 4.43
CA LYS A 139 -47.18 22.06 3.77
C LYS A 139 -47.07 20.55 3.98
N VAL A 140 -45.88 19.98 3.77
CA VAL A 140 -45.65 18.53 3.99
C VAL A 140 -45.87 18.17 5.45
N VAL A 141 -45.32 18.92 6.40
CA VAL A 141 -45.51 18.68 7.85
C VAL A 141 -47.01 18.76 8.23
N LYS A 142 -47.75 19.73 7.68
CA LYS A 142 -49.19 19.85 7.92
C LYS A 142 -49.95 18.62 7.45
N SER A 143 -49.56 18.01 6.34
CA SER A 143 -50.20 16.80 5.79
C SER A 143 -49.90 15.51 6.55
N LEU A 144 -48.83 15.48 7.39
CA LEU A 144 -48.46 14.29 8.15
C LEU A 144 -49.55 13.87 9.13
N PRO A 145 -49.76 12.56 9.34
CA PRO A 145 -50.60 12.03 10.41
C PRO A 145 -50.12 12.50 11.79
N ASN A 146 -51.08 12.60 12.75
CA ASN A 146 -50.76 13.09 14.10
C ASN A 146 -49.69 12.26 14.82
N ASN A 147 -49.66 10.95 14.65
CA ASN A 147 -48.61 10.06 15.22
C ASN A 147 -47.23 10.26 14.65
N GLN A 148 -47.11 11.03 13.56
CA GLN A 148 -45.81 11.41 12.96
C GLN A 148 -45.36 12.83 13.36
N LYS A 149 -46.21 13.56 14.10
CA LYS A 149 -45.94 14.90 14.65
C LYS A 149 -45.86 14.90 16.17
N TYR A 150 -46.63 14.02 16.82
CA TYR A 150 -46.78 13.97 18.26
C TYR A 150 -46.47 12.57 18.79
N ASP A 151 -46.01 12.48 20.03
CA ASP A 151 -45.85 11.22 20.75
C ASP A 151 -47.23 10.67 21.27
N ASN A 152 -47.19 9.52 21.93
CA ASN A 152 -48.42 8.90 22.51
C ASN A 152 -49.02 9.71 23.66
N TYR A 153 -48.35 10.74 24.16
CA TYR A 153 -48.80 11.61 25.22
C TYR A 153 -49.23 12.99 24.69
N GLY A 154 -49.17 13.23 23.39
CA GLY A 154 -49.56 14.50 22.75
C GLY A 154 -48.47 15.54 22.71
N ASN A 155 -47.22 15.23 23.10
CA ASN A 155 -46.12 16.16 23.00
C ASN A 155 -45.53 16.15 21.57
N ASN A 156 -44.99 17.29 21.14
CA ASN A 156 -44.30 17.39 19.85
C ASN A 156 -43.13 16.40 19.78
N LEU A 157 -43.01 15.66 18.68
CA LEU A 157 -41.78 14.94 18.37
C LEU A 157 -40.64 15.92 18.17
N THR A 158 -39.42 15.44 18.32
CA THR A 158 -38.22 16.27 18.02
C THR A 158 -38.24 16.68 16.55
N GLU A 159 -37.72 17.87 16.25
CA GLU A 159 -37.62 18.39 14.87
C GLU A 159 -36.98 17.39 13.93
N SER A 160 -35.91 16.69 14.35
CA SER A 160 -35.26 15.63 13.56
C SER A 160 -36.19 14.47 13.20
N LYS A 161 -37.08 14.06 14.12
CA LYS A 161 -38.08 13.00 13.85
C LYS A 161 -39.15 13.48 12.90
N VAL A 162 -39.65 14.70 13.11
CA VAL A 162 -40.65 15.30 12.19
C VAL A 162 -40.09 15.46 10.80
N TYR A 163 -38.83 15.94 10.69
CA TYR A 163 -38.13 16.05 9.42
C TYR A 163 -37.96 14.69 8.73
N ALA A 164 -37.53 13.66 9.47
CA ALA A 164 -37.40 12.30 8.92
C ALA A 164 -38.74 11.75 8.41
N ASN A 165 -39.86 12.08 9.07
CA ASN A 165 -41.21 11.70 8.63
C ASN A 165 -41.65 12.49 7.39
N ALA A 166 -41.32 13.79 7.32
CA ALA A 166 -41.54 14.63 6.15
C ALA A 166 -40.80 14.08 4.91
N VAL A 167 -39.51 13.70 5.08
CA VAL A 167 -38.71 13.06 3.99
C VAL A 167 -39.37 11.78 3.48
N LYS A 168 -39.96 10.96 4.35
CA LYS A 168 -40.66 9.75 3.94
C LYS A 168 -41.98 10.06 3.19
N ALA A 169 -42.61 11.17 3.53
CA ALA A 169 -43.89 11.57 2.92
C ALA A 169 -43.74 12.18 1.53
N VAL A 170 -42.55 12.70 1.17
CA VAL A 170 -42.30 13.22 -0.18
C VAL A 170 -42.32 12.09 -1.20
N THR A 171 -43.16 12.25 -2.23
CA THR A 171 -43.38 11.28 -3.33
C THR A 171 -42.32 11.41 -4.42
N ASP A 172 -42.20 10.41 -5.28
CA ASP A 172 -41.25 10.44 -6.40
C ASP A 172 -41.65 11.46 -7.47
N ASP A 173 -42.97 11.73 -7.64
CA ASP A 173 -43.48 12.73 -8.56
C ASP A 173 -43.06 14.17 -8.16
N GLU A 174 -42.95 14.45 -6.84
CA GLU A 174 -42.52 15.76 -6.31
C GLU A 174 -41.04 16.04 -6.47
N ILE A 175 -40.24 15.02 -6.77
CA ILE A 175 -38.79 15.08 -6.95
C ILE A 175 -38.32 14.67 -8.35
N ASN A 176 -39.24 14.68 -9.32
CA ASN A 176 -38.91 14.43 -10.73
C ASN A 176 -38.33 15.68 -11.34
N TYR A 177 -37.00 15.87 -11.19
CA TYR A 177 -36.24 17.03 -11.61
C TYR A 177 -35.67 16.85 -13.02
N SER A 178 -35.65 17.94 -13.80
CA SER A 178 -34.91 18.05 -15.05
C SER A 178 -33.41 18.01 -14.82
N GLU A 179 -32.62 17.85 -15.87
CA GLU A 179 -31.14 17.81 -15.78
C GLU A 179 -30.58 19.10 -15.13
N ASP A 180 -31.08 20.26 -15.50
CA ASP A 180 -30.63 21.52 -14.89
C ASP A 180 -31.02 21.65 -13.42
N GLU A 181 -32.20 21.13 -13.05
CA GLU A 181 -32.59 21.06 -11.64
C GLU A 181 -31.74 20.06 -10.86
N LEU A 182 -31.30 18.94 -11.46
CA LEU A 182 -30.39 17.99 -10.82
C LEU A 182 -29.03 18.63 -10.50
N LYS A 183 -28.52 19.52 -11.35
CA LYS A 183 -27.33 20.35 -11.03
C LYS A 183 -27.56 21.21 -9.79
N LEU A 184 -28.73 21.84 -9.67
CA LEU A 184 -29.09 22.62 -8.47
C LEU A 184 -29.18 21.76 -7.23
N VAL A 185 -29.79 20.57 -7.33
CA VAL A 185 -29.84 19.60 -6.24
C VAL A 185 -28.45 19.19 -5.79
N TYR A 186 -27.54 18.95 -6.76
CA TYR A 186 -26.17 18.59 -6.47
C TYR A 186 -25.45 19.70 -5.68
N ILE A 187 -25.45 20.95 -6.18
CA ILE A 187 -24.82 22.09 -5.51
C ILE A 187 -25.40 22.30 -4.10
N PHE A 188 -26.72 22.32 -4.00
CA PHE A 188 -27.42 22.43 -2.73
C PHE A 188 -26.97 21.34 -1.76
N SER A 189 -26.91 20.10 -2.22
CA SER A 189 -26.56 18.96 -1.36
C SER A 189 -25.14 19.06 -0.81
N GLN A 190 -24.17 19.52 -1.63
CA GLN A 190 -22.80 19.74 -1.19
C GLN A 190 -22.72 20.83 -0.13
N MET A 191 -23.37 21.97 -0.35
CA MET A 191 -23.41 23.06 0.62
C MET A 191 -24.16 22.68 1.91
N ASN A 192 -25.29 21.97 1.78
CA ASN A 192 -26.13 21.61 2.92
C ASN A 192 -25.51 20.49 3.80
N ALA A 193 -24.67 19.62 3.21
CA ALA A 193 -23.94 18.58 3.93
C ALA A 193 -22.70 19.14 4.68
N ALA A 194 -22.22 20.33 4.33
CA ALA A 194 -21.08 20.94 5.00
C ALA A 194 -21.37 21.12 6.50
N SER A 195 -20.41 20.77 7.34
CA SER A 195 -20.46 21.04 8.77
C SER A 195 -20.33 22.54 9.02
N THR A 196 -20.88 23.04 10.13
CA THR A 196 -20.74 24.45 10.53
C THR A 196 -19.26 24.81 10.60
N PHE A 197 -18.90 25.92 9.98
CA PHE A 197 -17.54 26.45 9.84
C PHE A 197 -16.57 25.56 9.02
N SER A 198 -17.07 24.57 8.28
CA SER A 198 -16.28 23.85 7.31
C SER A 198 -16.45 24.41 5.90
N THR A 199 -15.41 24.25 5.07
CA THR A 199 -15.42 24.67 3.66
C THR A 199 -15.53 23.47 2.74
N VAL A 200 -16.37 23.54 1.72
CA VAL A 200 -16.49 22.56 0.64
C VAL A 200 -16.26 23.24 -0.70
N ASN A 201 -15.53 22.60 -1.58
CA ASN A 201 -15.36 23.05 -2.96
C ASN A 201 -16.52 22.56 -3.82
N LEU A 202 -17.15 23.45 -4.58
CA LEU A 202 -18.40 23.17 -5.29
C LEU A 202 -18.23 22.80 -6.75
N THR A 203 -17.13 23.21 -7.39
CA THR A 203 -16.90 22.97 -8.82
C THR A 203 -15.75 22.03 -9.07
N THR A 204 -15.80 21.32 -10.19
CA THR A 204 -14.72 20.45 -10.69
C THR A 204 -13.97 21.07 -11.87
N GLY A 205 -14.50 22.13 -12.52
CA GLY A 205 -13.87 22.87 -13.61
C GLY A 205 -13.10 24.10 -13.14
N ASP A 206 -12.27 24.66 -14.04
CA ASP A 206 -11.61 25.94 -13.81
C ASP A 206 -12.60 27.09 -13.97
N LEU A 207 -12.48 28.09 -13.11
CA LEU A 207 -13.22 29.34 -13.26
C LEU A 207 -12.51 30.27 -14.24
N THR A 208 -13.28 30.99 -15.01
CA THR A 208 -12.74 32.08 -15.83
C THR A 208 -12.39 33.31 -14.98
N ASP A 209 -11.48 34.15 -15.48
CA ASP A 209 -11.11 35.39 -14.80
C ASP A 209 -12.32 36.30 -14.52
N ASP A 210 -13.30 36.36 -15.44
CA ASP A 210 -14.54 37.12 -15.26
C ASP A 210 -15.40 36.55 -14.11
N GLN A 211 -15.50 35.23 -13.99
CA GLN A 211 -16.23 34.58 -12.92
C GLN A 211 -15.55 34.82 -11.57
N ILE A 212 -14.22 34.70 -11.51
CA ILE A 212 -13.42 34.99 -10.32
C ILE A 212 -13.61 36.45 -9.91
N ALA A 213 -13.50 37.40 -10.84
CA ALA A 213 -13.69 38.82 -10.59
C ALA A 213 -15.11 39.13 -10.07
N TYR A 214 -16.14 38.53 -10.70
CA TYR A 214 -17.53 38.74 -10.30
C TYR A 214 -17.80 38.23 -8.86
N ILE A 215 -17.39 37.00 -8.56
CA ILE A 215 -17.56 36.38 -7.22
C ILE A 215 -16.84 37.21 -6.18
N THR A 216 -15.61 37.63 -6.48
CA THR A 216 -14.79 38.43 -5.54
C THR A 216 -15.44 39.80 -5.27
N ALA A 217 -15.94 40.48 -6.29
CA ALA A 217 -16.58 41.79 -6.17
C ALA A 217 -17.95 41.74 -5.45
N ASN A 218 -18.66 40.59 -5.53
CA ASN A 218 -20.00 40.42 -4.94
C ASN A 218 -20.01 39.58 -3.66
N ARG A 219 -18.88 39.40 -3.03
CA ARG A 219 -18.70 38.57 -1.82
C ARG A 219 -19.69 38.88 -0.69
N SER A 220 -20.04 40.15 -0.50
CA SER A 220 -21.02 40.58 0.51
C SER A 220 -22.44 40.07 0.23
N LYS A 221 -22.78 39.75 -1.03
CA LYS A 221 -24.09 39.21 -1.45
C LYS A 221 -24.10 37.68 -1.55
N LEU A 222 -22.93 37.07 -1.64
CA LEU A 222 -22.72 35.62 -1.78
C LEU A 222 -22.21 35.06 -0.44
N SER A 223 -23.09 35.02 0.56
CA SER A 223 -22.73 34.62 1.92
C SER A 223 -22.03 33.26 1.95
N GLY A 224 -20.83 33.21 2.52
CA GLY A 224 -20.03 32.01 2.64
C GLY A 224 -19.32 31.55 1.36
N ILE A 225 -19.53 32.23 0.20
CA ILE A 225 -18.86 31.88 -1.06
C ILE A 225 -17.50 32.58 -1.14
N SER A 226 -16.52 31.83 -1.56
CA SER A 226 -15.15 32.30 -1.84
C SER A 226 -14.55 31.55 -3.02
N ILE A 227 -13.42 32.05 -3.53
CA ILE A 227 -12.58 31.32 -4.47
C ILE A 227 -11.54 30.54 -3.68
N ALA A 228 -11.37 29.27 -4.05
CA ALA A 228 -10.34 28.39 -3.48
C ALA A 228 -9.54 27.72 -4.59
N THR A 229 -8.33 27.35 -4.29
CA THR A 229 -7.53 26.47 -5.13
C THR A 229 -7.90 25.03 -4.83
N ASP A 230 -8.12 24.26 -5.87
CA ASP A 230 -8.30 22.80 -5.80
C ASP A 230 -7.35 22.14 -6.79
N TRP A 231 -7.20 20.84 -6.68
CA TRP A 231 -6.30 20.09 -7.54
C TRP A 231 -6.81 18.67 -7.77
N ASP A 232 -6.56 18.14 -8.95
CA ASP A 232 -6.79 16.73 -9.27
C ASP A 232 -5.45 16.05 -9.53
N ARG A 233 -5.24 14.88 -8.94
CA ARG A 233 -4.03 14.08 -9.14
C ARG A 233 -4.01 13.51 -10.55
N GLN A 234 -2.93 13.73 -11.29
CA GLN A 234 -2.71 13.18 -12.61
C GLN A 234 -1.49 12.27 -12.61
N THR A 235 -1.70 11.01 -12.91
CA THR A 235 -0.64 10.00 -13.02
C THR A 235 -0.44 9.65 -14.49
N SER A 236 0.81 9.57 -14.95
CA SER A 236 1.12 9.06 -16.28
C SER A 236 0.67 7.60 -16.41
N THR A 237 0.34 7.19 -17.62
CA THR A 237 -0.01 5.81 -17.92
C THR A 237 1.24 4.92 -17.97
N GLY A 238 1.10 3.64 -17.61
CA GLY A 238 2.18 2.67 -17.63
C GLY A 238 2.21 1.81 -16.37
N SER A 239 3.10 0.83 -16.30
CA SER A 239 3.19 -0.11 -15.18
C SER A 239 3.56 0.55 -13.85
N LEU A 240 4.34 1.63 -13.88
CA LEU A 240 4.70 2.39 -12.68
C LEU A 240 3.48 3.00 -11.99
N SER A 241 2.36 3.21 -12.70
CA SER A 241 1.14 3.77 -12.12
C SER A 241 0.60 2.93 -10.95
N THR A 242 0.73 1.60 -11.01
CA THR A 242 0.31 0.71 -9.93
C THR A 242 1.20 0.81 -8.70
N LEU A 243 2.51 1.01 -8.89
CA LEU A 243 3.49 1.21 -7.81
C LEU A 243 3.36 2.60 -7.15
N ILE A 244 2.94 3.60 -7.92
CA ILE A 244 2.65 4.93 -7.39
C ILE A 244 1.46 4.85 -6.42
N GLY A 245 0.43 4.10 -6.77
CA GLY A 245 -0.76 3.95 -5.93
C GLY A 245 -1.77 5.07 -6.16
N THR A 246 -2.65 5.25 -5.19
CA THR A 246 -3.83 6.11 -5.29
C THR A 246 -3.93 7.07 -4.12
N VAL A 247 -4.68 8.16 -4.35
CA VAL A 247 -5.06 9.16 -3.34
C VAL A 247 -6.56 9.08 -3.11
N SER A 248 -7.01 9.28 -1.86
CA SER A 248 -8.43 9.29 -1.54
C SER A 248 -9.17 10.38 -2.33
N SER A 249 -10.45 10.12 -2.65
CA SER A 249 -11.28 11.09 -3.35
C SER A 249 -11.70 12.24 -2.43
N LYS A 250 -12.14 13.35 -3.02
CA LYS A 250 -12.74 14.48 -2.30
C LYS A 250 -13.92 14.09 -1.41
N GLN A 251 -14.73 13.15 -1.89
CA GLN A 251 -15.92 12.68 -1.18
C GLN A 251 -15.56 11.71 -0.04
N SER A 252 -14.50 10.94 -0.22
CA SER A 252 -14.06 9.95 0.78
C SER A 252 -13.32 10.62 1.94
N GLY A 253 -12.50 11.64 1.66
CA GLY A 253 -11.63 12.25 2.67
C GLY A 253 -10.65 11.25 3.28
N LEU A 254 -10.45 11.33 4.60
CA LEU A 254 -9.60 10.41 5.34
C LEU A 254 -10.20 9.01 5.39
N PRO A 255 -9.39 7.94 5.21
CA PRO A 255 -9.83 6.56 5.45
C PRO A 255 -10.32 6.38 6.89
N ALA A 256 -11.47 5.72 7.07
CA ALA A 256 -12.14 5.63 8.38
C ALA A 256 -11.26 4.96 9.45
N GLU A 257 -10.50 3.93 9.05
CA GLU A 257 -9.63 3.17 9.94
C GLU A 257 -8.40 3.97 10.42
N GLU A 258 -7.96 4.98 9.65
CA GLU A 258 -6.76 5.77 9.90
C GLU A 258 -7.09 7.23 10.28
N ALA A 259 -8.37 7.59 10.30
CA ALA A 259 -8.81 8.98 10.47
C ALA A 259 -8.33 9.60 11.80
N GLU A 260 -8.32 8.83 12.90
CA GLU A 260 -7.87 9.33 14.21
C GLU A 260 -6.38 9.69 14.19
N GLU A 261 -5.54 8.88 13.52
CA GLU A 261 -4.11 9.14 13.37
C GLU A 261 -3.85 10.41 12.53
N TYR A 262 -4.53 10.54 11.39
CA TYR A 262 -4.39 11.72 10.53
C TYR A 262 -4.87 13.00 11.21
N LEU A 263 -5.99 12.94 11.94
CA LEU A 263 -6.48 14.08 12.72
C LEU A 263 -5.49 14.51 13.81
N ALA A 264 -4.84 13.55 14.48
CA ALA A 264 -3.79 13.83 15.46
C ALA A 264 -2.56 14.50 14.82
N LYS A 265 -2.26 14.20 13.55
CA LYS A 265 -1.21 14.86 12.74
C LYS A 265 -1.64 16.24 12.21
N GLY A 266 -2.89 16.68 12.45
CA GLY A 266 -3.40 18.00 12.03
C GLY A 266 -4.09 18.03 10.67
N TYR A 267 -4.45 16.87 10.10
CA TYR A 267 -5.26 16.77 8.90
C TYR A 267 -6.72 17.12 9.19
N SER A 268 -7.45 17.51 8.17
CA SER A 268 -8.90 17.72 8.21
C SER A 268 -9.60 16.49 7.66
N MET A 269 -10.85 16.23 8.08
CA MET A 269 -11.62 15.06 7.63
C MET A 269 -11.76 14.94 6.10
N ASN A 270 -11.74 16.08 5.41
CA ASN A 270 -11.90 16.15 3.95
C ASN A 270 -10.55 16.15 3.20
N ASP A 271 -9.42 16.00 3.90
CA ASP A 271 -8.12 15.96 3.25
C ASP A 271 -7.98 14.68 2.43
N ARG A 272 -7.34 14.83 1.27
CA ARG A 272 -7.01 13.72 0.39
C ARG A 272 -5.62 13.22 0.76
N VAL A 273 -5.53 11.94 1.11
CA VAL A 273 -4.31 11.27 1.53
C VAL A 273 -3.99 10.10 0.63
N GLY A 274 -2.72 9.70 0.59
CA GLY A 274 -2.29 8.49 -0.10
C GLY A 274 -2.93 7.25 0.55
N THR A 275 -3.53 6.39 -0.27
CA THR A 275 -4.24 5.19 0.20
C THR A 275 -3.50 3.90 -0.08
N SER A 276 -2.53 3.93 -0.99
CA SER A 276 -1.74 2.75 -1.34
C SER A 276 -0.33 3.11 -1.82
N TYR A 277 0.56 2.17 -1.72
CA TYR A 277 1.95 2.15 -2.21
C TYR A 277 2.72 3.45 -1.99
N LEU A 278 3.34 4.04 -3.03
CA LEU A 278 4.21 5.20 -2.91
C LEU A 278 3.47 6.43 -2.36
N GLU A 279 2.25 6.69 -2.83
CA GLU A 279 1.42 7.79 -2.33
C GLU A 279 1.17 7.67 -0.82
N LYS A 280 0.99 6.45 -0.31
CA LYS A 280 0.79 6.19 1.12
C LYS A 280 2.10 6.18 1.90
N ALA A 281 3.13 5.52 1.36
CA ALA A 281 4.43 5.38 2.05
C ALA A 281 5.13 6.73 2.29
N TYR A 282 4.94 7.67 1.35
CA TYR A 282 5.53 9.01 1.41
C TYR A 282 4.50 10.12 1.66
N GLU A 283 3.38 9.79 2.34
CA GLU A 283 2.32 10.75 2.66
C GLU A 283 2.86 12.00 3.37
N ASP A 284 3.73 11.83 4.37
CA ASP A 284 4.26 12.93 5.18
C ASP A 284 5.13 13.91 4.36
N ASP A 285 5.73 13.48 3.25
CA ASP A 285 6.50 14.33 2.33
C ASP A 285 5.64 14.87 1.19
N LEU A 286 4.76 14.03 0.63
CA LEU A 286 3.91 14.40 -0.51
C LEU A 286 2.79 15.35 -0.14
N GLN A 287 2.29 15.32 1.10
CA GLN A 287 1.19 16.18 1.54
C GLN A 287 1.65 17.63 1.66
N GLY A 288 0.87 18.53 1.06
CA GLY A 288 1.04 19.97 1.24
C GLY A 288 0.53 20.44 2.61
N THR A 289 1.01 21.60 3.05
CA THR A 289 0.50 22.23 4.27
C THR A 289 -0.76 23.04 3.98
N HIS A 290 -1.65 23.19 4.97
CA HIS A 290 -2.86 23.97 4.78
C HIS A 290 -2.62 25.47 4.74
N THR A 291 -3.31 26.17 3.84
CA THR A 291 -3.59 27.60 3.99
C THR A 291 -4.59 27.77 5.13
N VAL A 292 -4.31 28.63 6.07
CA VAL A 292 -5.19 28.94 7.20
C VAL A 292 -5.72 30.37 7.03
N ARG A 293 -7.04 30.50 7.01
CA ARG A 293 -7.74 31.77 6.98
C ARG A 293 -8.49 31.97 8.28
N GLU A 294 -8.46 33.15 8.83
CA GLU A 294 -9.31 33.55 9.94
C GLU A 294 -10.47 34.39 9.43
N ILE A 295 -11.68 33.87 9.60
CA ILE A 295 -12.90 34.55 9.19
C ILE A 295 -13.59 35.05 10.45
N THR A 296 -13.82 36.38 10.54
CA THR A 296 -14.58 37.00 11.62
C THR A 296 -15.97 37.39 11.11
N THR A 297 -16.99 36.93 11.78
CA THR A 297 -18.39 37.29 11.48
C THR A 297 -18.99 38.15 12.56
N ASP A 298 -19.92 39.03 12.16
CA ASP A 298 -20.76 39.77 13.09
C ASP A 298 -21.82 38.85 13.72
N LYS A 299 -22.63 39.41 14.63
CA LYS A 299 -23.73 38.72 15.29
C LYS A 299 -24.83 38.20 14.36
N ASN A 300 -24.87 38.68 13.11
CA ASN A 300 -25.85 38.27 12.10
C ASN A 300 -25.24 37.20 11.18
N GLY A 301 -23.97 36.82 11.39
CA GLY A 301 -23.26 35.86 10.53
C GLY A 301 -22.63 36.47 9.28
N ASN A 302 -22.64 37.80 9.12
CA ASN A 302 -21.98 38.46 8.01
C ASN A 302 -20.47 38.48 8.21
N VAL A 303 -19.71 38.21 7.16
CA VAL A 303 -18.23 38.25 7.21
C VAL A 303 -17.77 39.69 7.36
N VAL A 304 -17.06 39.98 8.44
CA VAL A 304 -16.45 41.30 8.75
C VAL A 304 -15.00 41.33 8.27
N SER A 305 -14.25 40.24 8.46
CA SER A 305 -12.90 40.08 7.92
C SER A 305 -12.67 38.65 7.49
N ASP A 306 -11.72 38.44 6.56
CA ASP A 306 -11.31 37.16 6.02
C ASP A 306 -9.82 37.28 5.64
N ASP A 307 -8.98 36.95 6.61
CA ASP A 307 -7.55 37.18 6.56
C ASP A 307 -6.80 35.86 6.44
N VAL A 308 -5.85 35.75 5.49
CA VAL A 308 -4.92 34.63 5.41
C VAL A 308 -3.88 34.80 6.51
N THR A 309 -3.90 33.93 7.50
CA THR A 309 -2.96 33.96 8.64
C THR A 309 -1.75 33.05 8.42
N ARG A 310 -1.90 32.05 7.53
CA ARG A 310 -0.80 31.19 7.10
C ARG A 310 -1.04 30.74 5.66
N GLU A 311 -0.07 31.02 4.78
CA GLU A 311 -0.06 30.44 3.43
C GLU A 311 0.29 28.96 3.49
N GLY A 312 -0.44 28.14 2.72
CA GLY A 312 -0.12 26.74 2.50
C GLY A 312 1.04 26.61 1.53
N LYS A 313 1.77 25.52 1.67
CA LYS A 313 2.85 25.13 0.75
C LYS A 313 2.51 23.81 0.10
N SER A 314 2.83 23.66 -1.18
CA SER A 314 2.74 22.38 -1.87
C SER A 314 3.64 21.34 -1.18
N GLY A 315 3.26 20.08 -1.29
CA GLY A 315 4.07 18.97 -0.78
C GLY A 315 5.42 18.88 -1.50
N LYS A 316 6.34 18.15 -0.91
CA LYS A 316 7.68 17.92 -1.47
C LYS A 316 7.60 16.99 -2.69
N ASN A 317 8.50 17.20 -3.62
CA ASN A 317 8.61 16.38 -4.81
C ASN A 317 9.51 15.16 -4.56
N LEU A 318 9.14 14.01 -5.14
CA LEU A 318 9.94 12.79 -5.08
C LEU A 318 10.65 12.57 -6.43
N LYS A 319 11.92 12.21 -6.38
CA LYS A 319 12.64 11.64 -7.52
C LYS A 319 12.82 10.14 -7.28
N LEU A 320 12.40 9.33 -8.24
CA LEU A 320 12.51 7.88 -8.16
C LEU A 320 13.88 7.40 -8.64
N THR A 321 14.24 6.18 -8.27
CA THR A 321 15.41 5.46 -8.77
C THR A 321 15.16 4.83 -10.14
N VAL A 322 13.89 4.60 -10.50
CA VAL A 322 13.47 3.99 -11.75
C VAL A 322 13.52 5.02 -12.88
N ASN A 323 14.17 4.66 -13.97
CA ASN A 323 14.12 5.42 -15.23
C ASN A 323 12.99 4.86 -16.10
N SER A 324 12.06 5.70 -16.57
CA SER A 324 10.86 5.28 -17.31
C SER A 324 11.19 4.57 -18.63
N ASP A 325 12.23 5.02 -19.34
CA ASP A 325 12.65 4.41 -20.60
C ASP A 325 13.27 3.02 -20.37
N PHE A 326 14.04 2.86 -19.29
CA PHE A 326 14.59 1.55 -18.91
C PHE A 326 13.48 0.59 -18.47
N GLN A 327 12.53 1.05 -17.65
CA GLN A 327 11.36 0.28 -17.25
C GLN A 327 10.58 -0.23 -18.48
N LEU A 328 10.27 0.65 -19.42
CA LEU A 328 9.61 0.29 -20.68
C LEU A 328 10.43 -0.71 -21.50
N GLY A 329 11.76 -0.54 -21.53
CA GLY A 329 12.67 -1.48 -22.17
C GLY A 329 12.59 -2.89 -21.58
N VAL A 330 12.54 -2.98 -20.23
CA VAL A 330 12.38 -4.26 -19.51
C VAL A 330 11.02 -4.89 -19.79
N GLU A 331 9.94 -4.11 -19.79
CA GLU A 331 8.60 -4.59 -20.14
C GLU A 331 8.52 -5.14 -21.58
N ASN A 332 9.17 -4.46 -22.53
CA ASN A 332 9.23 -4.91 -23.90
C ASN A 332 10.01 -6.24 -24.03
N ILE A 333 11.11 -6.40 -23.29
CA ILE A 333 11.87 -7.66 -23.25
C ILE A 333 11.00 -8.78 -22.66
N LEU A 334 10.29 -8.55 -21.57
CA LEU A 334 9.34 -9.51 -20.99
C LEU A 334 8.27 -9.91 -22.02
N ASN A 335 7.60 -8.93 -22.63
CA ASN A 335 6.56 -9.15 -23.62
C ASN A 335 7.08 -9.96 -24.83
N GLN A 336 8.30 -9.70 -25.29
CA GLN A 336 8.90 -10.41 -26.41
C GLN A 336 9.07 -11.90 -26.11
N TYR A 337 9.70 -12.24 -24.98
CA TYR A 337 10.05 -13.65 -24.69
C TYR A 337 8.86 -14.42 -24.10
N TYR A 338 8.09 -13.80 -23.23
CA TYR A 338 6.90 -14.43 -22.68
C TYR A 338 5.78 -14.56 -23.72
N GLY A 339 5.59 -13.55 -24.57
CA GLY A 339 4.69 -13.63 -25.72
C GLY A 339 5.05 -14.74 -26.71
N ALA A 340 6.35 -14.99 -26.92
CA ALA A 340 6.81 -16.13 -27.70
C ALA A 340 6.44 -17.48 -27.04
N SER A 341 6.50 -17.57 -25.71
CA SER A 341 6.08 -18.76 -24.95
C SER A 341 4.56 -18.99 -25.04
N ILE A 342 3.76 -17.91 -24.99
CA ILE A 342 2.31 -17.96 -25.22
C ILE A 342 2.02 -18.47 -26.64
N ALA A 343 2.66 -17.86 -27.63
CA ALA A 343 2.46 -18.24 -29.04
C ALA A 343 2.87 -19.70 -29.35
N ALA A 344 3.86 -20.24 -28.63
CA ALA A 344 4.29 -21.63 -28.71
C ALA A 344 3.37 -22.60 -27.93
N GLY A 345 2.41 -22.11 -27.16
CA GLY A 345 1.54 -22.92 -26.31
C GLY A 345 2.19 -23.38 -24.99
N PHE A 346 3.40 -22.90 -24.68
CA PHE A 346 4.11 -23.29 -23.45
C PHE A 346 3.56 -22.59 -22.20
N ALA A 347 2.89 -21.45 -22.35
CA ALA A 347 2.35 -20.65 -21.25
C ALA A 347 0.86 -20.92 -20.96
N THR A 348 0.31 -22.07 -21.38
CA THR A 348 -1.12 -22.39 -21.22
C THR A 348 -1.59 -22.30 -19.76
N TYR A 349 -0.75 -22.65 -18.80
CA TYR A 349 -1.07 -22.63 -17.37
C TYR A 349 -0.28 -21.56 -16.60
N SER A 350 0.55 -20.79 -17.31
CA SER A 350 1.37 -19.75 -16.68
C SER A 350 0.55 -18.52 -16.37
N GLU A 351 0.65 -18.00 -15.15
CA GLU A 351 -0.05 -16.80 -14.68
C GLU A 351 0.65 -15.51 -15.05
N GLY A 352 1.90 -15.59 -15.54
CA GLY A 352 2.63 -14.39 -15.90
C GLY A 352 4.15 -14.56 -16.03
N ALA A 353 4.84 -13.43 -16.07
CA ALA A 353 6.30 -13.36 -16.08
C ALA A 353 6.74 -12.10 -15.34
N TYR A 354 7.76 -12.22 -14.49
CA TYR A 354 8.20 -11.16 -13.60
C TYR A 354 9.70 -10.96 -13.66
N ALA A 355 10.14 -9.70 -13.69
CA ALA A 355 11.55 -9.32 -13.64
C ALA A 355 11.75 -8.12 -12.71
N VAL A 356 12.76 -8.22 -11.85
CA VAL A 356 13.20 -7.13 -10.98
C VAL A 356 14.68 -6.88 -11.21
N ALA A 357 15.07 -5.62 -11.37
CA ALA A 357 16.44 -5.17 -11.51
C ALA A 357 16.80 -4.21 -10.39
N LEU A 358 17.91 -4.48 -9.69
CA LEU A 358 18.41 -3.68 -8.56
C LEU A 358 19.85 -3.25 -8.83
N ASN A 359 20.23 -2.10 -8.28
CA ASN A 359 21.65 -1.77 -8.08
C ASN A 359 22.15 -2.51 -6.83
N PRO A 360 23.11 -3.44 -6.95
CA PRO A 360 23.54 -4.28 -5.83
C PRO A 360 24.15 -3.50 -4.66
N LYS A 361 24.77 -2.34 -4.93
CA LYS A 361 25.48 -1.56 -3.91
C LYS A 361 24.56 -0.64 -3.12
N THR A 362 23.60 -0.03 -3.80
CA THR A 362 22.75 0.99 -3.19
C THR A 362 21.41 0.45 -2.77
N GLY A 363 20.92 -0.63 -3.39
CA GLY A 363 19.56 -1.10 -3.27
C GLY A 363 18.57 -0.35 -4.18
N ALA A 364 19.03 0.62 -4.97
CA ALA A 364 18.17 1.36 -5.89
C ALA A 364 17.45 0.40 -6.83
N ILE A 365 16.12 0.49 -6.88
CA ILE A 365 15.29 -0.26 -7.80
C ILE A 365 15.46 0.38 -9.18
N LEU A 366 15.98 -0.39 -10.15
CA LEU A 366 16.19 0.06 -11.52
C LEU A 366 14.97 -0.22 -12.37
N ALA A 367 14.32 -1.38 -12.18
CA ALA A 367 13.06 -1.72 -12.79
C ALA A 367 12.28 -2.76 -11.95
N MET A 368 10.97 -2.68 -12.00
CA MET A 368 10.00 -3.67 -11.49
C MET A 368 8.98 -3.93 -12.59
N ALA A 369 9.13 -5.01 -13.33
CA ALA A 369 8.26 -5.32 -14.45
C ALA A 369 7.59 -6.69 -14.27
N GLY A 370 6.29 -6.72 -14.47
CA GLY A 370 5.48 -7.93 -14.41
C GLY A 370 4.43 -7.94 -15.50
N LEU A 371 4.09 -9.12 -15.95
CA LEU A 371 3.00 -9.43 -16.85
C LEU A 371 2.10 -10.44 -16.17
N SER A 372 0.84 -10.12 -16.02
CA SER A 372 -0.20 -11.06 -15.62
C SER A 372 -0.84 -11.67 -16.86
N HIS A 373 -1.17 -12.97 -16.80
CA HIS A 373 -1.72 -13.75 -17.91
C HIS A 373 -2.83 -14.68 -17.41
N GLU A 374 -4.01 -14.57 -18.01
CA GLU A 374 -5.10 -15.49 -17.72
C GLU A 374 -4.91 -16.79 -18.51
N THR A 375 -5.14 -17.93 -17.86
CA THR A 375 -5.06 -19.27 -18.45
C THR A 375 -5.83 -19.34 -19.76
N GLY A 376 -5.16 -19.71 -20.84
CA GLY A 376 -5.75 -19.83 -22.17
C GLY A 376 -5.96 -18.51 -22.93
N SER A 377 -5.58 -17.37 -22.37
CA SER A 377 -5.57 -16.06 -23.05
C SER A 377 -4.40 -15.99 -24.05
N SER A 378 -4.51 -15.11 -25.02
CA SER A 378 -3.38 -14.72 -25.91
C SER A 378 -2.79 -13.36 -25.56
N THR A 379 -3.32 -12.69 -24.52
CA THR A 379 -2.95 -11.34 -24.12
C THR A 379 -2.49 -11.31 -22.67
N THR A 380 -1.63 -10.34 -22.37
CA THR A 380 -1.13 -10.06 -21.03
C THR A 380 -1.54 -8.67 -20.58
N THR A 381 -1.56 -8.43 -19.26
CA THR A 381 -1.70 -7.11 -18.66
C THR A 381 -0.46 -6.78 -17.83
N LEU A 382 -0.11 -5.50 -17.70
CA LEU A 382 1.01 -5.08 -16.87
C LEU A 382 0.68 -5.31 -15.39
N ASP A 383 1.62 -5.92 -14.67
CA ASP A 383 1.49 -6.28 -13.26
C ASP A 383 2.82 -6.11 -12.51
N ALA A 384 3.23 -4.87 -12.31
CA ALA A 384 4.44 -4.59 -11.53
C ALA A 384 4.30 -5.01 -10.07
N LEU A 385 3.08 -5.03 -9.53
CA LEU A 385 2.81 -5.42 -8.14
C LEU A 385 3.03 -6.90 -7.87
N GLY A 386 2.85 -7.76 -8.84
CA GLY A 386 3.18 -9.19 -8.72
C GLY A 386 4.65 -9.43 -8.37
N THR A 387 5.55 -8.46 -8.68
CA THR A 387 6.96 -8.57 -8.27
C THR A 387 7.20 -8.55 -6.76
N ILE A 388 6.26 -8.03 -5.97
CA ILE A 388 6.34 -7.93 -4.50
C ILE A 388 5.25 -8.70 -3.77
N ASN A 389 4.18 -9.11 -4.47
CA ASN A 389 3.03 -9.76 -3.86
C ASN A 389 2.89 -11.25 -4.22
N ASP A 390 3.33 -11.66 -5.42
CA ASP A 390 3.17 -13.02 -5.88
C ASP A 390 4.30 -13.92 -5.39
N LEU A 391 3.96 -15.17 -5.07
CA LEU A 391 4.84 -16.13 -4.44
C LEU A 391 5.06 -17.33 -5.35
N PHE A 392 6.33 -17.67 -5.60
CA PHE A 392 6.70 -18.77 -6.48
C PHE A 392 7.76 -19.67 -5.86
N VAL A 393 7.64 -20.97 -6.09
CA VAL A 393 8.68 -21.94 -5.77
C VAL A 393 9.90 -21.64 -6.68
N PRO A 394 11.07 -21.31 -6.08
CA PRO A 394 12.18 -20.71 -6.82
C PRO A 394 13.04 -21.71 -7.60
N GLY A 395 13.04 -22.98 -7.20
CA GLY A 395 13.94 -24.01 -7.73
C GLY A 395 15.41 -23.77 -7.38
N SER A 396 16.27 -24.26 -8.22
CA SER A 396 17.72 -24.35 -7.99
C SER A 396 18.47 -23.03 -7.74
N VAL A 397 17.82 -21.89 -7.84
CA VAL A 397 18.47 -20.60 -7.53
C VAL A 397 18.87 -20.46 -6.07
N VAL A 398 18.20 -21.14 -5.13
CA VAL A 398 18.49 -21.09 -3.69
C VAL A 398 19.80 -21.80 -3.32
N LYS A 399 20.39 -22.60 -4.19
CA LYS A 399 21.51 -23.52 -3.86
C LYS A 399 22.76 -22.83 -3.29
N ALA A 400 23.01 -21.56 -3.64
CA ALA A 400 24.12 -20.84 -3.04
C ALA A 400 23.84 -20.55 -1.55
N ALA A 401 22.60 -20.20 -1.18
CA ALA A 401 22.21 -20.04 0.22
C ALA A 401 22.26 -21.40 0.97
N THR A 402 21.93 -22.51 0.32
CA THR A 402 22.09 -23.85 0.90
C THR A 402 23.54 -24.19 1.21
N ILE A 403 24.46 -23.90 0.29
CA ILE A 403 25.90 -24.08 0.50
C ILE A 403 26.38 -23.18 1.66
N SER A 404 25.94 -21.94 1.70
CA SER A 404 26.24 -21.01 2.80
C SER A 404 25.78 -21.57 4.14
N SER A 405 24.55 -22.09 4.20
CA SER A 405 24.03 -22.73 5.41
C SER A 405 24.85 -23.94 5.82
N GLY A 406 25.32 -24.71 4.85
CA GLY A 406 26.24 -25.82 5.10
C GLY A 406 27.58 -25.37 5.71
N TRP A 407 28.11 -24.23 5.31
CA TRP A 407 29.33 -23.65 5.91
C TRP A 407 29.09 -23.09 7.30
N GLU A 408 28.05 -22.29 7.48
CA GLU A 408 27.71 -21.67 8.76
C GLU A 408 27.47 -22.71 9.85
N ASN A 409 26.85 -23.84 9.51
CA ASN A 409 26.51 -24.91 10.44
C ASN A 409 27.55 -26.05 10.46
N ASN A 410 28.74 -25.83 9.86
CA ASN A 410 29.86 -26.78 9.84
C ASN A 410 29.50 -28.14 9.23
N ALA A 411 28.49 -28.22 8.37
CA ALA A 411 28.14 -29.43 7.63
C ALA A 411 29.12 -29.71 6.48
N ILE A 412 29.66 -28.64 5.89
CA ILE A 412 30.72 -28.64 4.86
C ILE A 412 31.71 -27.50 5.11
N SER A 413 32.83 -27.50 4.43
CA SER A 413 33.85 -26.44 4.54
C SER A 413 34.48 -26.09 3.19
N GLY A 414 34.63 -24.78 2.90
CA GLY A 414 35.28 -24.27 1.69
C GLY A 414 34.74 -24.96 0.42
N ASN A 415 35.62 -25.22 -0.54
CA ASN A 415 35.23 -25.88 -1.80
C ASN A 415 35.20 -27.42 -1.67
N GLN A 416 34.47 -27.93 -0.67
CA GLN A 416 34.43 -29.37 -0.34
C GLN A 416 33.96 -30.22 -1.52
N VAL A 417 34.63 -31.37 -1.69
CA VAL A 417 34.27 -32.39 -2.70
C VAL A 417 33.25 -33.37 -2.09
N ILE A 418 32.14 -33.57 -2.79
CA ILE A 418 31.12 -34.60 -2.48
C ILE A 418 30.85 -35.41 -3.73
N ALA A 419 30.56 -36.70 -3.57
CA ALA A 419 30.17 -37.56 -4.69
C ALA A 419 28.73 -37.28 -5.11
N ASP A 420 28.52 -36.68 -6.29
CA ASP A 420 27.20 -36.64 -6.95
C ASP A 420 26.83 -38.05 -7.41
N GLN A 421 25.76 -38.57 -6.89
CA GLN A 421 25.25 -39.91 -7.15
C GLN A 421 23.73 -39.94 -6.92
N SER A 422 23.08 -40.95 -7.47
CA SER A 422 21.65 -41.17 -7.17
C SER A 422 21.47 -41.38 -5.67
N ILE A 423 20.64 -40.54 -5.04
CA ILE A 423 20.26 -40.63 -3.62
C ILE A 423 19.04 -41.53 -3.49
N ASN A 424 19.28 -42.79 -3.08
CA ASN A 424 18.23 -43.79 -2.90
C ASN A 424 17.87 -43.87 -1.39
N LEU A 425 16.66 -43.42 -1.08
CA LEU A 425 16.12 -43.44 0.26
C LEU A 425 15.03 -44.50 0.40
N ALA A 426 14.90 -45.11 1.58
CA ALA A 426 13.86 -46.09 1.84
C ALA A 426 12.46 -45.46 1.72
N GLY A 427 11.59 -46.05 0.88
CA GLY A 427 10.21 -45.62 0.71
C GLY A 427 9.99 -44.33 -0.11
N SER A 428 11.01 -43.86 -0.87
CA SER A 428 10.96 -42.66 -1.69
C SER A 428 11.54 -42.91 -3.08
N PRO A 429 11.07 -42.19 -4.11
CA PRO A 429 11.77 -42.15 -5.39
C PRO A 429 13.21 -41.66 -5.24
N ALA A 430 14.09 -42.11 -6.14
CA ALA A 430 15.48 -41.65 -6.11
C ALA A 430 15.60 -40.16 -6.49
N ILE A 431 16.34 -39.39 -5.69
CA ILE A 431 16.69 -38.02 -6.03
C ILE A 431 17.95 -38.04 -6.91
N LYS A 432 17.94 -37.32 -8.02
CA LYS A 432 19.04 -37.26 -8.98
C LYS A 432 19.30 -35.81 -9.41
N SER A 433 20.55 -35.54 -9.83
CA SER A 433 20.87 -34.38 -10.63
C SER A 433 20.62 -34.71 -12.11
N TRP A 434 20.34 -33.72 -12.94
CA TRP A 434 20.07 -33.95 -14.38
C TRP A 434 21.18 -34.69 -15.12
N PHE A 435 22.43 -34.53 -14.66
CA PHE A 435 23.61 -35.19 -15.24
C PHE A 435 24.02 -36.49 -14.52
N THR A 436 23.31 -36.90 -13.46
CA THR A 436 23.66 -38.12 -12.70
C THR A 436 23.44 -39.36 -13.57
N GLY A 437 24.53 -40.01 -13.92
CA GLY A 437 24.51 -41.26 -14.63
C GLY A 437 24.37 -42.48 -13.72
N SER A 438 24.88 -43.66 -14.16
CA SER A 438 24.88 -44.91 -13.40
C SER A 438 25.97 -44.99 -12.34
N GLY A 439 26.89 -44.03 -12.26
CA GLY A 439 28.01 -43.95 -11.31
C GLY A 439 27.98 -42.69 -10.48
N ALA A 440 28.96 -42.54 -9.58
CA ALA A 440 29.22 -41.37 -8.80
C ALA A 440 30.27 -40.47 -9.46
N THR A 441 30.05 -39.14 -9.45
CA THR A 441 31.00 -38.14 -9.93
C THR A 441 31.39 -37.20 -8.80
N ASN A 442 32.67 -37.14 -8.48
CA ASN A 442 33.16 -36.21 -7.45
C ASN A 442 33.11 -34.76 -7.95
N ILE A 443 32.36 -33.89 -7.28
CA ILE A 443 32.23 -32.49 -7.62
C ILE A 443 32.46 -31.59 -6.38
N THR A 444 33.03 -30.43 -6.63
CA THR A 444 33.24 -29.39 -5.59
C THR A 444 31.97 -28.59 -5.38
N ALA A 445 31.92 -27.74 -4.32
CA ALA A 445 30.85 -26.81 -4.07
C ALA A 445 30.63 -25.83 -5.26
N VAL A 446 31.73 -25.35 -5.86
CA VAL A 446 31.67 -24.49 -7.05
C VAL A 446 31.05 -25.23 -8.25
N GLN A 447 31.46 -26.48 -8.49
CA GLN A 447 30.90 -27.33 -9.56
C GLN A 447 29.45 -27.73 -9.27
N ALA A 448 29.08 -27.87 -8.00
CA ALA A 448 27.68 -28.14 -7.62
C ALA A 448 26.73 -26.97 -8.00
N LEU A 449 27.23 -25.72 -7.96
CA LEU A 449 26.51 -24.55 -8.49
C LEU A 449 26.49 -24.56 -10.02
N GLU A 450 27.65 -24.75 -10.65
CA GLU A 450 27.79 -24.79 -12.11
C GLU A 450 26.87 -25.83 -12.76
N TYR A 451 26.90 -27.08 -12.24
CA TYR A 451 26.11 -28.21 -12.74
C TYR A 451 24.67 -28.21 -12.19
N SER A 452 24.38 -27.32 -11.28
CA SER A 452 23.08 -27.28 -10.57
C SER A 452 22.72 -28.60 -9.88
N SER A 453 23.68 -29.20 -9.16
CA SER A 453 23.52 -30.51 -8.51
C SER A 453 22.45 -30.50 -7.41
N ASN A 454 21.42 -31.33 -7.55
CA ASN A 454 20.44 -31.57 -6.47
C ASN A 454 21.05 -32.47 -5.39
N THR A 455 21.80 -33.51 -5.79
CA THR A 455 22.30 -34.51 -4.88
C THR A 455 23.41 -33.99 -3.97
N TYR A 456 24.17 -32.99 -4.41
CA TYR A 456 25.10 -32.27 -3.52
C TYR A 456 24.34 -31.55 -2.40
N MET A 457 23.26 -30.80 -2.75
CA MET A 457 22.46 -30.06 -1.75
C MET A 457 21.75 -30.99 -0.78
N VAL A 458 21.20 -32.10 -1.26
CA VAL A 458 20.61 -33.15 -0.43
C VAL A 458 21.62 -33.68 0.60
N GLN A 459 22.87 -33.93 0.17
CA GLN A 459 23.91 -34.40 1.10
C GLN A 459 24.34 -33.32 2.09
N VAL A 460 24.34 -32.04 1.71
CA VAL A 460 24.53 -30.93 2.65
C VAL A 460 23.41 -30.93 3.70
N ALA A 461 22.14 -31.02 3.28
CA ALA A 461 21.00 -31.07 4.18
C ALA A 461 21.03 -32.29 5.12
N LEU A 462 21.41 -33.49 4.61
CA LEU A 462 21.59 -34.68 5.43
C LEU A 462 22.64 -34.44 6.53
N LYS A 463 23.79 -33.86 6.18
CA LYS A 463 24.84 -33.50 7.14
C LYS A 463 24.36 -32.51 8.20
N MET A 464 23.58 -31.50 7.80
CA MET A 464 22.94 -30.57 8.75
C MET A 464 21.98 -31.27 9.70
N MET A 465 21.27 -32.31 9.23
CA MET A 465 20.45 -33.19 10.10
C MET A 465 21.29 -34.18 10.96
N GLY A 466 22.64 -34.17 10.83
CA GLY A 466 23.52 -35.09 11.52
C GLY A 466 23.51 -36.51 10.93
N GLN A 467 23.16 -36.65 9.64
CA GLN A 467 23.06 -37.93 8.93
C GLN A 467 24.09 -37.96 7.78
N GLU A 468 24.76 -39.09 7.61
CA GLU A 468 25.63 -39.37 6.46
C GLU A 468 24.89 -40.26 5.47
N TYR A 469 24.96 -39.93 4.17
CA TYR A 469 24.26 -40.71 3.16
C TYR A 469 24.85 -42.11 2.94
N TYR A 470 23.98 -43.11 2.91
CA TYR A 470 24.24 -44.44 2.34
C TYR A 470 22.99 -44.92 1.59
N SER A 471 23.19 -45.70 0.54
CA SER A 471 22.10 -46.15 -0.33
C SER A 471 21.11 -47.05 0.44
N GLY A 472 19.81 -46.75 0.29
CA GLY A 472 18.71 -47.45 0.97
C GLY A 472 18.46 -47.00 2.41
N MET A 473 19.13 -45.96 2.90
CA MET A 473 18.89 -45.45 4.28
C MET A 473 17.45 -44.95 4.45
N ALA A 474 16.90 -45.15 5.64
CA ALA A 474 15.69 -44.49 6.09
C ALA A 474 16.05 -43.14 6.70
N LEU A 475 15.27 -42.12 6.39
CA LEU A 475 15.46 -40.78 6.95
C LEU A 475 15.08 -40.77 8.44
N ALA A 476 15.98 -40.33 9.29
CA ALA A 476 15.68 -40.10 10.68
C ALA A 476 15.04 -38.72 10.87
N THR A 477 14.09 -38.64 11.83
CA THR A 477 13.44 -37.35 12.15
C THR A 477 14.29 -36.48 13.09
N THR A 478 15.34 -37.08 13.69
CA THR A 478 16.28 -36.35 14.56
C THR A 478 17.02 -35.27 13.73
N GLY A 479 17.09 -34.06 14.27
CA GLY A 479 17.78 -32.94 13.62
C GLY A 479 16.97 -32.21 12.51
N THR A 480 15.84 -32.77 12.08
CA THR A 480 15.04 -32.22 10.97
C THR A 480 14.60 -30.78 11.21
N LYS A 481 13.94 -30.50 12.33
CA LYS A 481 13.47 -29.16 12.66
C LYS A 481 14.62 -28.18 12.73
N LYS A 482 15.71 -28.55 13.41
CA LYS A 482 16.91 -27.70 13.53
C LYS A 482 17.50 -27.40 12.15
N ALA A 483 17.67 -28.39 11.28
CA ALA A 483 18.23 -28.21 9.95
C ALA A 483 17.34 -27.30 9.08
N MET A 484 16.00 -27.42 9.14
CA MET A 484 15.08 -26.53 8.43
C MET A 484 15.20 -25.09 8.94
N GLU A 485 15.23 -24.90 10.26
CA GLU A 485 15.39 -23.58 10.88
C GLU A 485 16.74 -22.94 10.51
N GLU A 486 17.82 -23.70 10.47
CA GLU A 486 19.15 -23.27 10.05
C GLU A 486 19.20 -22.90 8.57
N LEU A 487 18.59 -23.70 7.67
CA LEU A 487 18.45 -23.37 6.25
C LEU A 487 17.73 -22.03 6.06
N ARG A 488 16.56 -21.88 6.68
CA ARG A 488 15.74 -20.68 6.58
C ARG A 488 16.41 -19.45 7.21
N ALA A 489 17.15 -19.62 8.31
CA ALA A 489 17.90 -18.52 8.92
C ALA A 489 18.97 -17.98 7.96
N THR A 490 19.74 -18.87 7.32
CA THR A 490 20.72 -18.45 6.30
C THR A 490 20.04 -17.89 5.06
N TYR A 491 18.91 -18.46 4.61
CA TYR A 491 18.12 -17.95 3.49
C TYR A 491 17.65 -16.50 3.76
N ALA A 492 17.21 -16.23 5.00
CA ALA A 492 16.80 -14.89 5.42
C ALA A 492 17.96 -13.86 5.38
N GLU A 493 19.20 -14.29 5.58
CA GLU A 493 20.37 -13.43 5.43
C GLU A 493 20.57 -12.91 3.98
N TYR A 494 20.03 -13.64 3.01
CA TYR A 494 19.98 -13.25 1.59
C TYR A 494 18.69 -12.52 1.21
N GLY A 495 17.69 -12.48 2.10
CA GLY A 495 16.39 -11.84 1.86
C GLY A 495 15.24 -12.79 1.54
N LEU A 496 15.47 -14.12 1.55
CA LEU A 496 14.44 -15.11 1.26
C LEU A 496 13.64 -15.44 2.54
N GLY A 497 12.33 -15.42 2.47
CA GLY A 497 11.45 -15.73 3.59
C GLY A 497 11.45 -14.68 4.71
N THR A 498 11.86 -13.46 4.43
CA THR A 498 11.87 -12.33 5.36
C THR A 498 11.54 -11.04 4.61
N SER A 499 11.24 -9.96 5.37
CA SER A 499 11.05 -8.63 4.77
C SER A 499 12.29 -8.20 3.98
N THR A 500 12.09 -7.64 2.81
CA THR A 500 13.17 -7.05 2.01
C THR A 500 13.63 -5.73 2.57
N GLY A 501 12.82 -5.09 3.43
CA GLY A 501 13.06 -3.76 3.99
C GLY A 501 12.90 -2.64 2.97
N MET A 502 12.19 -2.88 1.86
CA MET A 502 11.94 -1.87 0.84
C MET A 502 11.07 -0.72 1.38
N ASP A 503 11.13 0.42 0.71
CA ASP A 503 10.40 1.63 1.06
C ASP A 503 8.94 1.67 0.57
N LEU A 504 8.42 0.56 0.04
CA LEU A 504 7.00 0.35 -0.24
C LEU A 504 6.40 -0.70 0.71
N PRO A 505 5.08 -0.64 0.98
CA PRO A 505 4.42 -1.67 1.79
C PRO A 505 4.56 -3.06 1.16
N GLU A 506 5.07 -4.02 1.92
CA GLU A 506 5.12 -5.43 1.56
C GLU A 506 3.88 -6.15 2.12
N THR A 507 3.17 -6.89 1.28
CA THR A 507 1.99 -7.68 1.70
C THR A 507 2.38 -9.07 2.18
N THR A 508 3.56 -9.56 1.81
CA THR A 508 4.07 -10.88 2.15
C THR A 508 5.58 -10.88 2.31
N THR A 509 6.07 -11.77 3.16
CA THR A 509 7.49 -12.06 3.35
C THR A 509 7.88 -13.45 2.82
N GLY A 510 7.08 -14.04 1.94
CA GLY A 510 7.24 -15.39 1.45
C GLY A 510 6.25 -16.36 2.10
N TYR A 511 6.15 -17.56 1.55
CA TYR A 511 5.41 -18.66 2.16
C TYR A 511 6.38 -19.73 2.66
N LEU A 512 6.45 -19.86 3.99
CA LEU A 512 7.26 -20.86 4.68
C LEU A 512 6.33 -21.91 5.26
N SER A 513 6.37 -23.13 4.73
CA SER A 513 5.51 -24.21 5.21
C SER A 513 5.88 -24.65 6.64
N GLU A 514 4.88 -24.96 7.45
CA GLU A 514 5.08 -25.45 8.83
C GLU A 514 5.35 -26.95 8.91
N ASP A 515 5.33 -27.68 7.79
CA ASP A 515 5.64 -29.12 7.77
C ASP A 515 7.15 -29.38 7.73
N TYR A 516 7.69 -29.82 8.85
CA TYR A 516 9.11 -30.10 9.06
C TYR A 516 9.48 -31.59 8.84
N SER A 517 8.89 -32.25 7.83
CA SER A 517 9.28 -33.62 7.53
C SER A 517 10.75 -33.72 7.05
N PRO A 518 11.47 -34.83 7.31
CA PRO A 518 12.84 -34.98 6.83
C PRO A 518 12.99 -34.82 5.32
N PHE A 519 12.01 -35.29 4.55
CA PHE A 519 12.01 -35.16 3.10
C PHE A 519 11.87 -33.68 2.66
N ASN A 520 11.08 -32.89 3.39
CA ASN A 520 10.89 -31.46 3.08
C ASN A 520 12.18 -30.65 3.29
N VAL A 521 13.02 -31.01 4.27
CA VAL A 521 14.36 -30.40 4.44
C VAL A 521 15.24 -30.68 3.22
N LEU A 522 15.16 -31.89 2.65
CA LEU A 522 15.93 -32.24 1.46
C LEU A 522 15.44 -31.46 0.22
N THR A 523 14.12 -31.29 0.07
CA THR A 523 13.54 -30.57 -1.06
C THR A 523 13.76 -29.06 -0.94
N GLU A 524 13.71 -28.50 0.27
CA GLU A 524 14.06 -27.10 0.53
C GLU A 524 15.50 -26.81 0.12
N ALA A 525 16.44 -27.69 0.40
CA ALA A 525 17.85 -27.51 0.07
C ALA A 525 18.13 -27.26 -1.42
N PHE A 526 17.22 -27.62 -2.33
CA PHE A 526 17.32 -27.29 -3.76
C PHE A 526 16.13 -26.50 -4.31
N GLY A 527 15.31 -25.89 -3.41
CA GLY A 527 14.30 -24.88 -3.76
C GLY A 527 12.97 -25.44 -4.26
N GLN A 528 12.55 -26.61 -3.76
CA GLN A 528 11.31 -27.28 -4.16
C GLN A 528 10.25 -27.28 -3.03
N TYR A 529 10.33 -26.34 -2.10
CA TYR A 529 9.45 -26.37 -0.93
C TYR A 529 8.85 -25.00 -0.57
N ASP A 530 9.66 -24.04 -0.11
CA ASP A 530 9.17 -22.71 0.24
C ASP A 530 9.01 -21.82 -1.02
N SER A 531 8.22 -20.72 -0.90
CA SER A 531 7.94 -19.81 -2.02
C SER A 531 8.33 -18.36 -1.67
N TYR A 532 8.86 -17.65 -2.64
CA TYR A 532 9.40 -16.30 -2.49
C TYR A 532 8.91 -15.37 -3.58
N THR A 533 8.95 -14.05 -3.29
CA THR A 533 8.60 -13.02 -4.27
C THR A 533 9.76 -12.78 -5.25
N PRO A 534 9.49 -12.29 -6.48
CA PRO A 534 10.53 -11.87 -7.42
C PRO A 534 11.48 -10.81 -6.82
N MET A 535 10.98 -9.91 -5.96
CA MET A 535 11.81 -8.91 -5.27
C MET A 535 12.78 -9.56 -4.29
N GLN A 536 12.36 -10.57 -3.52
CA GLN A 536 13.25 -11.32 -2.63
C GLN A 536 14.36 -12.04 -3.43
N LEU A 537 14.01 -12.61 -4.59
CA LEU A 537 14.98 -13.22 -5.50
C LEU A 537 15.98 -12.19 -6.06
N ALA A 538 15.51 -10.98 -6.38
CA ALA A 538 16.39 -9.90 -6.86
C ALA A 538 17.32 -9.40 -5.74
N GLN A 539 16.83 -9.25 -4.51
CA GLN A 539 17.65 -8.90 -3.36
C GLN A 539 18.71 -9.98 -3.09
N TYR A 540 18.35 -11.25 -3.26
CA TYR A 540 19.32 -12.35 -3.15
C TYR A 540 20.40 -12.25 -4.22
N ALA A 541 20.04 -12.03 -5.50
CA ALA A 541 21.01 -11.82 -6.57
C ALA A 541 21.94 -10.65 -6.26
N ALA A 542 21.39 -9.52 -5.80
CA ALA A 542 22.14 -8.33 -5.42
C ALA A 542 23.07 -8.59 -4.24
N THR A 543 22.66 -9.37 -3.24
CA THR A 543 23.46 -9.72 -2.07
C THR A 543 24.69 -10.56 -2.47
N VAL A 544 24.54 -11.54 -3.38
CA VAL A 544 25.70 -12.29 -3.92
C VAL A 544 26.61 -11.39 -4.72
N ALA A 545 26.06 -10.53 -5.58
CA ALA A 545 26.82 -9.59 -6.42
C ALA A 545 27.60 -8.55 -5.58
N ASN A 546 27.10 -8.19 -4.41
CA ASN A 546 27.64 -7.19 -3.48
C ASN A 546 28.53 -7.79 -2.37
N GLY A 547 29.11 -8.97 -2.60
CA GLY A 547 30.02 -9.58 -1.62
C GLY A 547 29.39 -9.95 -0.30
N GLY A 548 28.07 -10.23 -0.29
CA GLY A 548 27.30 -10.66 0.87
C GLY A 548 26.64 -9.55 1.68
N ASN A 549 26.70 -8.29 1.26
CA ASN A 549 25.96 -7.21 1.93
C ASN A 549 24.52 -7.18 1.40
N ARG A 550 23.55 -7.47 2.27
CA ARG A 550 22.13 -7.36 1.95
C ARG A 550 21.66 -5.93 2.15
N VAL A 551 21.29 -5.26 1.07
CA VAL A 551 20.82 -3.87 1.05
C VAL A 551 19.32 -3.83 0.88
N ALA A 552 18.65 -2.93 1.61
CA ALA A 552 17.21 -2.70 1.44
C ALA A 552 16.93 -2.09 0.06
N PRO A 553 16.03 -2.67 -0.76
CA PRO A 553 15.58 -2.04 -1.99
C PRO A 553 14.86 -0.72 -1.68
N HIS A 554 15.01 0.28 -2.55
CA HIS A 554 14.27 1.52 -2.44
C HIS A 554 13.92 2.08 -3.82
N ILE A 555 12.73 2.64 -3.93
CA ILE A 555 12.23 3.23 -5.18
C ILE A 555 12.40 4.75 -5.22
N VAL A 556 12.53 5.40 -4.06
CA VAL A 556 12.79 6.85 -3.97
C VAL A 556 14.29 7.09 -3.84
N ASP A 557 14.86 7.92 -4.74
CA ASP A 557 16.24 8.36 -4.73
C ASP A 557 16.44 9.58 -3.80
N SER A 558 15.57 10.58 -3.99
CA SER A 558 15.72 11.85 -3.28
C SER A 558 14.41 12.63 -3.21
N ILE A 559 14.34 13.53 -2.23
CA ILE A 559 13.18 14.36 -1.90
C ILE A 559 13.59 15.81 -2.07
N TYR A 560 12.71 16.61 -2.70
CA TYR A 560 12.97 18.01 -3.03
C TYR A 560 11.88 18.91 -2.46
N ASP A 561 12.25 20.05 -1.91
CA ASP A 561 11.30 21.09 -1.57
C ASP A 561 10.74 21.72 -2.84
N ASN A 562 9.41 21.74 -2.95
CA ASN A 562 8.72 22.29 -4.10
C ASN A 562 8.81 23.82 -4.06
N ASP A 563 9.43 24.43 -5.07
CA ASP A 563 9.61 25.87 -5.18
C ASP A 563 8.54 26.56 -6.05
N GLY A 564 7.50 25.80 -6.42
CA GLY A 564 6.40 26.28 -7.26
C GLY A 564 6.70 26.31 -8.76
N THR A 565 7.88 25.83 -9.18
CA THR A 565 8.24 25.65 -10.58
C THR A 565 7.76 24.31 -11.13
N THR A 566 7.93 24.08 -12.44
CA THR A 566 7.61 22.80 -13.08
C THR A 566 8.71 21.74 -12.93
N GLY A 567 9.82 22.09 -12.27
CA GLY A 567 10.96 21.22 -12.06
C GLY A 567 10.96 20.49 -10.71
N LEU A 568 12.07 19.76 -10.43
CA LEU A 568 12.24 19.03 -9.16
C LEU A 568 12.20 19.95 -7.93
N GLY A 569 12.71 21.19 -8.04
CA GLY A 569 12.85 22.10 -6.91
C GLY A 569 14.22 21.99 -6.22
N ILE A 570 14.26 22.27 -4.92
CA ILE A 570 15.50 22.32 -4.14
C ILE A 570 15.70 21.00 -3.41
N LEU A 571 16.86 20.35 -3.56
CA LEU A 571 17.16 19.09 -2.88
C LEU A 571 17.03 19.27 -1.35
N SER A 572 16.16 18.49 -0.75
CA SER A 572 15.88 18.47 0.69
C SER A 572 16.54 17.28 1.38
N LYS A 573 16.47 16.09 0.77
CA LYS A 573 17.00 14.85 1.35
C LYS A 573 17.38 13.86 0.25
N THR A 574 18.50 13.17 0.40
CA THR A 574 18.85 11.97 -0.37
C THR A 574 18.56 10.73 0.47
N ILE A 575 18.07 9.67 -0.15
CA ILE A 575 17.86 8.39 0.53
C ILE A 575 19.20 7.67 0.61
N GLU A 576 19.62 7.40 1.82
CA GLU A 576 20.91 6.73 2.08
C GLU A 576 20.75 5.21 1.89
N THR A 577 21.84 4.57 1.43
CA THR A 577 21.91 3.11 1.35
C THR A 577 21.74 2.47 2.73
N ASN A 578 20.75 1.59 2.86
CA ASN A 578 20.47 0.87 4.10
C ASN A 578 20.94 -0.59 4.01
N VAL A 579 22.07 -0.90 4.63
CA VAL A 579 22.58 -2.27 4.74
C VAL A 579 21.87 -2.96 5.90
N LEU A 580 21.03 -3.95 5.59
CA LEU A 580 20.24 -4.67 6.58
C LEU A 580 21.08 -5.66 7.38
N ASN A 581 21.93 -6.43 6.69
CA ASN A 581 22.89 -7.36 7.29
C ASN A 581 24.01 -7.70 6.29
N LYS A 582 25.00 -8.40 6.78
CA LYS A 582 25.99 -9.08 5.97
C LYS A 582 25.84 -10.59 6.19
N VAL A 583 25.85 -11.37 5.11
CA VAL A 583 25.80 -12.83 5.18
C VAL A 583 26.96 -13.36 6.02
N ASN A 584 26.66 -14.28 6.94
CA ASN A 584 27.59 -14.76 7.96
C ASN A 584 28.54 -15.87 7.44
N ILE A 585 29.16 -15.64 6.28
CA ILE A 585 30.21 -16.50 5.74
C ILE A 585 31.50 -15.70 5.53
N SER A 586 32.62 -16.40 5.37
CA SER A 586 33.88 -15.74 5.09
C SER A 586 33.89 -15.11 3.68
N SER A 587 34.71 -14.07 3.46
CA SER A 587 34.87 -13.49 2.12
C SER A 587 35.44 -14.48 1.10
N SER A 588 36.24 -15.46 1.55
CA SER A 588 36.73 -16.56 0.70
C SER A 588 35.59 -17.49 0.27
N ASP A 589 34.63 -17.79 1.15
CA ASP A 589 33.49 -18.63 0.81
C ASP A 589 32.50 -17.88 -0.10
N MET A 590 32.29 -16.58 0.14
CA MET A 590 31.52 -15.73 -0.77
C MET A 590 32.14 -15.69 -2.18
N ALA A 591 33.47 -15.60 -2.28
CA ALA A 591 34.17 -15.68 -3.57
C ALA A 591 33.96 -17.02 -4.28
N LEU A 592 33.83 -18.15 -3.54
CA LEU A 592 33.48 -19.45 -4.13
C LEU A 592 32.05 -19.43 -4.71
N LEU A 593 31.08 -18.79 -4.03
CA LEU A 593 29.72 -18.65 -4.58
C LEU A 593 29.73 -17.81 -5.86
N GLN A 594 30.41 -16.67 -5.85
CA GLN A 594 30.53 -15.81 -7.03
C GLN A 594 31.26 -16.54 -8.19
N GLN A 595 32.27 -17.33 -7.89
CA GLN A 595 32.95 -18.20 -8.87
C GLN A 595 31.96 -19.24 -9.45
N GLY A 596 31.12 -19.86 -8.61
CA GLY A 596 30.08 -20.80 -9.05
C GLY A 596 29.08 -20.11 -9.99
N PHE A 597 28.58 -18.93 -9.65
CA PHE A 597 27.69 -18.14 -10.50
C PHE A 597 28.36 -17.76 -11.83
N TYR A 598 29.65 -17.39 -11.79
CA TYR A 598 30.40 -17.14 -13.04
C TYR A 598 30.48 -18.39 -13.92
N GLN A 599 30.77 -19.58 -13.34
CA GLN A 599 30.89 -20.82 -14.08
C GLN A 599 29.56 -21.31 -14.66
N VAL A 600 28.44 -21.10 -13.96
CA VAL A 600 27.09 -21.39 -14.48
C VAL A 600 26.88 -20.80 -15.89
N VAL A 601 27.41 -19.62 -16.16
CA VAL A 601 27.26 -18.92 -17.44
C VAL A 601 28.44 -19.17 -18.38
N ASN A 602 29.66 -19.07 -17.85
CA ASN A 602 30.86 -18.90 -18.70
C ASN A 602 31.72 -20.15 -18.86
N SER A 603 31.49 -21.23 -18.09
CA SER A 603 32.26 -22.46 -18.17
C SER A 603 32.07 -23.19 -19.50
N THR A 604 33.15 -23.78 -19.99
CA THR A 604 33.17 -24.60 -21.19
C THR A 604 33.14 -26.12 -20.92
N SER A 605 32.83 -26.51 -19.68
CA SER A 605 32.82 -27.90 -19.22
C SER A 605 31.77 -28.78 -19.89
N GLY A 606 30.76 -28.18 -20.53
CA GLY A 606 29.58 -28.88 -21.06
C GLY A 606 28.46 -29.08 -20.02
N TYR A 607 28.69 -28.68 -18.75
CA TYR A 607 27.72 -28.77 -17.64
C TYR A 607 27.14 -27.43 -17.19
N ALA A 608 27.61 -26.32 -17.78
CA ALA A 608 27.13 -24.98 -17.47
C ALA A 608 25.67 -24.81 -17.88
N THR A 609 24.80 -24.53 -16.91
CA THR A 609 23.33 -24.49 -17.12
C THR A 609 22.80 -23.14 -17.59
N GLY A 610 23.62 -22.06 -17.51
CA GLY A 610 23.24 -20.69 -17.82
C GLY A 610 23.79 -20.11 -19.11
N THR A 611 24.21 -20.95 -20.08
CA THR A 611 24.95 -20.52 -21.27
C THR A 611 24.19 -19.57 -22.21
N HIS A 612 22.85 -19.55 -22.15
CA HIS A 612 22.00 -18.63 -22.91
C HIS A 612 22.08 -17.16 -22.38
N MET A 613 22.66 -16.95 -21.17
CA MET A 613 22.95 -15.62 -20.65
C MET A 613 24.25 -15.02 -21.20
N ARG A 614 25.04 -15.74 -21.99
CA ARG A 614 26.23 -15.19 -22.64
C ARG A 614 25.86 -14.07 -23.61
N GLY A 615 26.55 -12.96 -23.53
CA GLY A 615 26.29 -11.77 -24.33
C GLY A 615 27.47 -10.82 -24.40
N ASN A 616 27.20 -9.55 -24.68
CA ASN A 616 28.21 -8.50 -24.76
C ASN A 616 28.79 -8.12 -23.39
N VAL A 617 28.00 -8.35 -22.32
CA VAL A 617 28.42 -8.14 -20.92
C VAL A 617 28.78 -9.50 -20.34
N THR A 618 29.83 -9.57 -19.55
CA THR A 618 30.14 -10.77 -18.77
C THR A 618 29.13 -10.87 -17.64
N ILE A 619 28.31 -11.92 -17.69
CA ILE A 619 27.24 -12.17 -16.71
C ILE A 619 27.65 -13.33 -15.80
N ALA A 620 27.36 -13.22 -14.51
CA ALA A 620 27.33 -14.33 -13.59
C ALA A 620 25.87 -14.56 -13.14
N GLY A 621 25.51 -15.80 -12.87
CA GLY A 621 24.12 -16.07 -12.48
C GLY A 621 23.89 -17.52 -12.06
N LYS A 622 22.64 -17.80 -11.66
CA LYS A 622 22.17 -19.14 -11.29
C LYS A 622 20.81 -19.38 -11.90
N THR A 623 20.67 -20.47 -12.64
CA THR A 623 19.39 -20.92 -13.19
C THR A 623 18.60 -21.75 -12.17
N GLY A 624 17.28 -21.67 -12.25
CA GLY A 624 16.36 -22.49 -11.49
C GLY A 624 15.26 -23.05 -12.39
N THR A 625 14.92 -24.29 -12.11
CA THR A 625 13.74 -24.98 -12.65
C THR A 625 13.10 -25.69 -11.46
N ALA A 626 11.87 -25.33 -11.14
CA ALA A 626 11.09 -25.99 -10.11
C ALA A 626 9.97 -26.79 -10.80
N GLU A 627 9.86 -28.08 -10.49
CA GLU A 627 8.73 -28.89 -10.91
C GLU A 627 7.48 -28.46 -10.15
N THR A 628 6.42 -28.13 -10.85
CA THR A 628 5.13 -27.69 -10.32
C THR A 628 3.99 -28.40 -11.05
N TYR A 629 2.76 -28.17 -10.61
CA TYR A 629 1.57 -28.77 -11.19
C TYR A 629 0.49 -27.72 -11.35
N ALA A 630 -0.17 -27.75 -12.50
CA ALA A 630 -1.42 -27.03 -12.76
C ALA A 630 -2.58 -28.03 -12.87
N ILE A 631 -3.81 -27.54 -12.77
CA ILE A 631 -5.01 -28.37 -12.97
C ILE A 631 -5.63 -28.00 -14.31
N ASP A 632 -5.85 -29.01 -15.19
CA ASP A 632 -6.53 -28.80 -16.45
C ASP A 632 -8.05 -28.62 -16.29
N ALA A 633 -8.74 -28.28 -17.36
CA ALA A 633 -10.18 -28.09 -17.38
C ALA A 633 -10.99 -29.35 -16.99
N ASN A 634 -10.38 -30.52 -17.00
CA ASN A 634 -10.99 -31.80 -16.61
C ASN A 634 -10.67 -32.18 -15.16
N GLY A 635 -9.91 -31.37 -14.43
CA GLY A 635 -9.49 -31.64 -13.05
C GLY A 635 -8.25 -32.53 -12.93
N ASN A 636 -7.50 -32.79 -14.02
CA ASN A 636 -6.28 -33.57 -13.96
C ASN A 636 -5.07 -32.69 -13.67
N ALA A 637 -4.12 -33.25 -12.91
CA ALA A 637 -2.82 -32.62 -12.71
C ALA A 637 -1.96 -32.68 -13.99
N VAL A 638 -1.49 -31.52 -14.40
CA VAL A 638 -0.54 -31.37 -15.53
C VAL A 638 0.79 -30.92 -14.94
N THR A 639 1.86 -31.63 -15.27
CA THR A 639 3.21 -31.23 -14.86
C THR A 639 3.60 -29.94 -15.55
N THR A 640 4.06 -28.97 -14.78
CA THR A 640 4.54 -27.66 -15.23
C THR A 640 5.89 -27.37 -14.57
N VAL A 641 6.55 -26.31 -14.98
CA VAL A 641 7.81 -25.85 -14.40
C VAL A 641 7.79 -24.35 -14.16
N ASN A 642 8.33 -23.92 -13.01
CA ASN A 642 8.71 -22.53 -12.83
C ASN A 642 10.14 -22.34 -13.32
N LEU A 643 10.34 -21.42 -14.25
CA LEU A 643 11.67 -21.03 -14.72
C LEU A 643 12.12 -19.77 -14.01
N SER A 644 13.16 -19.88 -13.21
CA SER A 644 13.76 -18.75 -12.49
C SER A 644 15.21 -18.52 -12.93
N VAL A 645 15.72 -17.33 -12.72
CA VAL A 645 17.14 -17.01 -12.87
C VAL A 645 17.52 -15.83 -11.98
N LEU A 646 18.69 -15.93 -11.37
CA LEU A 646 19.42 -14.83 -10.76
C LEU A 646 20.62 -14.49 -11.65
N ALA A 647 20.82 -13.23 -11.96
CA ALA A 647 21.92 -12.80 -12.82
C ALA A 647 22.44 -11.41 -12.40
N TYR A 648 23.70 -11.15 -12.66
CA TYR A 648 24.31 -9.83 -12.48
C TYR A 648 25.47 -9.61 -13.42
N ASP A 649 25.80 -8.34 -13.73
CA ASP A 649 27.03 -8.00 -14.45
C ASP A 649 28.24 -8.35 -13.57
N TYR A 650 29.06 -9.25 -14.05
CA TYR A 650 30.17 -9.78 -13.25
C TYR A 650 31.34 -8.83 -13.17
N SER A 651 31.72 -8.45 -11.95
CA SER A 651 32.91 -7.69 -11.63
C SER A 651 33.76 -8.39 -10.57
N LYS A 652 35.06 -8.49 -10.79
CA LYS A 652 35.99 -9.13 -9.83
C LYS A 652 36.14 -8.37 -8.51
N ASN A 653 35.73 -7.11 -8.46
CA ASN A 653 35.86 -6.23 -7.31
C ASN A 653 34.53 -5.91 -6.64
N ASP A 654 33.51 -6.75 -6.80
CA ASP A 654 32.15 -6.50 -6.32
C ASP A 654 31.60 -5.13 -6.78
N ASP A 655 31.95 -4.70 -7.99
CA ASP A 655 31.55 -3.43 -8.58
C ASP A 655 30.42 -3.59 -9.59
N SER A 656 29.60 -4.62 -9.42
CA SER A 656 28.42 -4.87 -10.24
C SER A 656 27.45 -3.69 -10.15
N LYS A 657 26.85 -3.35 -11.30
CA LYS A 657 25.94 -2.18 -11.46
C LYS A 657 24.47 -2.58 -11.48
N ILE A 658 24.21 -3.83 -11.85
CA ILE A 658 22.84 -4.38 -11.96
C ILE A 658 22.82 -5.84 -11.55
N ALA A 659 21.83 -6.18 -10.71
CA ALA A 659 21.42 -7.56 -10.44
C ALA A 659 19.97 -7.73 -10.85
N VAL A 660 19.65 -8.87 -11.45
CA VAL A 660 18.33 -9.16 -12.03
C VAL A 660 17.85 -10.52 -11.52
N ALA A 661 16.59 -10.59 -11.13
CA ALA A 661 15.87 -11.84 -10.99
C ALA A 661 14.72 -11.90 -12.00
N VAL A 662 14.54 -13.06 -12.63
CA VAL A 662 13.39 -13.33 -13.51
C VAL A 662 12.72 -14.62 -13.05
N ILE A 663 11.40 -14.65 -13.05
CA ILE A 663 10.61 -15.86 -12.83
C ILE A 663 9.43 -15.91 -13.77
N ILE A 664 9.20 -17.10 -14.34
CA ILE A 664 8.06 -17.43 -15.21
C ILE A 664 7.45 -18.71 -14.65
N PRO A 665 6.29 -18.64 -13.99
CA PRO A 665 5.65 -19.80 -13.37
C PRO A 665 4.90 -20.66 -14.38
N HIS A 666 4.67 -21.92 -14.01
CA HIS A 666 3.79 -22.91 -14.60
C HIS A 666 3.86 -23.05 -16.12
N LEU A 667 5.07 -22.97 -16.69
CA LEU A 667 5.29 -23.33 -18.12
C LEU A 667 5.18 -24.85 -18.33
N THR A 668 4.70 -25.27 -19.49
CA THR A 668 4.64 -26.69 -19.88
C THR A 668 5.94 -27.20 -20.51
N SER A 669 6.90 -26.32 -20.80
CA SER A 669 8.23 -26.63 -21.33
C SER A 669 9.24 -25.59 -20.86
N ASP A 670 10.49 -26.02 -20.70
CA ASP A 670 11.66 -25.17 -20.45
C ASP A 670 12.46 -24.85 -21.73
N ASP A 671 11.97 -25.31 -22.89
CA ASP A 671 12.57 -25.03 -24.20
C ASP A 671 12.70 -23.52 -24.44
N ASN A 672 13.70 -23.13 -25.21
CA ASN A 672 14.05 -21.73 -25.53
C ASN A 672 14.57 -20.89 -24.37
N HIS A 673 14.58 -21.37 -23.13
CA HIS A 673 15.15 -20.72 -21.94
C HIS A 673 14.80 -19.23 -21.81
N PRO A 674 13.51 -18.84 -21.82
CA PRO A 674 13.09 -17.45 -21.88
C PRO A 674 13.58 -16.63 -20.67
N ASN A 675 13.65 -17.22 -19.47
CA ASN A 675 14.17 -16.60 -18.26
C ASN A 675 15.63 -16.12 -18.42
N GLN A 676 16.48 -16.94 -19.06
CA GLN A 676 17.90 -16.61 -19.28
C GLN A 676 18.06 -15.49 -20.32
N LEU A 677 17.27 -15.55 -21.40
CA LEU A 677 17.29 -14.53 -22.45
C LEU A 677 16.79 -13.19 -21.95
N ILE A 678 15.73 -13.17 -21.15
CA ILE A 678 15.21 -11.96 -20.49
C ILE A 678 16.29 -11.34 -19.59
N ALA A 679 16.89 -12.10 -18.69
CA ALA A 679 17.92 -11.58 -17.78
C ALA A 679 19.14 -11.02 -18.54
N ARG A 680 19.59 -11.73 -19.57
CA ARG A 680 20.70 -11.29 -20.46
C ARG A 680 20.38 -9.94 -21.09
N ASP A 681 19.21 -9.83 -21.70
CA ASP A 681 18.87 -8.65 -22.49
C ASP A 681 18.58 -7.44 -21.61
N ILE A 682 18.03 -7.64 -20.39
CA ILE A 682 17.91 -6.59 -19.38
C ILE A 682 19.30 -6.05 -18.97
N ILE A 683 20.24 -6.93 -18.64
CA ILE A 683 21.59 -6.53 -18.26
C ILE A 683 22.31 -5.83 -19.41
N ASN A 684 22.23 -6.36 -20.65
CA ASN A 684 22.81 -5.73 -21.81
C ASN A 684 22.21 -4.34 -22.10
N LEU A 685 20.89 -4.17 -21.97
CA LEU A 685 20.20 -2.90 -22.15
C LEU A 685 20.71 -1.88 -21.11
N TYR A 686 20.77 -2.26 -19.84
CA TYR A 686 21.24 -1.38 -18.78
C TYR A 686 22.69 -0.95 -18.99
N MET A 687 23.58 -1.91 -19.19
CA MET A 687 25.02 -1.66 -19.31
C MET A 687 25.40 -0.85 -20.56
N SER A 688 24.66 -1.03 -21.66
CA SER A 688 24.91 -0.28 -22.91
C SER A 688 24.38 1.15 -22.89
N THR A 689 23.33 1.45 -22.12
CA THR A 689 22.56 2.69 -22.26
C THR A 689 22.53 3.53 -20.97
N TYR A 690 22.50 2.89 -19.79
CA TYR A 690 22.16 3.54 -18.52
C TYR A 690 23.30 3.51 -17.49
N ALA A 691 24.18 2.51 -17.49
CA ALA A 691 25.20 2.30 -16.46
C ALA A 691 26.19 3.47 -16.28
N ASN A 692 26.33 4.34 -17.28
CA ASN A 692 27.27 5.46 -17.30
C ASN A 692 26.57 6.83 -17.35
N LYS A 693 25.26 6.86 -17.18
CA LYS A 693 24.46 8.10 -17.10
C LYS A 693 24.15 8.41 -15.64
#